data_642dbf2b3816cc9a51f7376973b71c29
#
_entry.id   642dbf2b3816cc9a51f7376973b71c29
#
_cell.length_a   1.000
_cell.length_b   1.000
_cell.length_c   1.000
_cell.angle_alpha   90.00
_cell.angle_beta   90.00
_cell.angle_gamma   90.00
#
_symmetry.space_group_name_H-M   'P 1'
#
loop_
_entity.id
_entity.type
_entity.pdbx_description
1 polymer ?
#
loop_
_entity_poly.entity_id
_entity_poly.type
_entity_poly.pdbx_seq_one_letter_code
_entity_poly.pdbx_strand_id
1 'polypeptide(L)'
;MNVARLAKATDRSIGDVIRRIPGMRMEGGLLKYQGKPLKQINIEGIDLTQGGYELITSNIDASDISTIQVLDNYQGIKALVGKRSSDDVILNLKLSPKKRGIWGVSLDLGLGYGDGLETNSRIRSNYLARRAQFLGVAYVDNSGRQYYESSFGVQRGGSREEHIFARIDKPATPNLPPSYYTDNVSLMASGNSAFVLSDSSQLKLQGSYRYDKIRSEGSSQARYGRSSSPLLLDERIEHLLRQGSASTSLSYEKNLQGYYLKDQLRASASQSRASGTISLNGLATPQRQGLDALHLNNQMHFINGRTRLPIELILTQQLTTSDEDFETANNQQLQQVLPTLHSMIGQRGWFTSLYTDNRLRILNLPLVRYWTYSPQVFASYQWQSLSSSLLERTGSSYDRILRVGVEQTLSYLRQKYSIDLALPVIYQLRRTSSDRLAGLLIEPHLKVKLSLGQHWGLQLAGSYAHTEPRIRDWYPDPVLESYRSLTVGTPRLFREQTATIEGRVDYRDIFSFLSSSLRARQSMHYKPFIQMLLLGEDGGRYELLAHKHHTQTFSGVWSLSKGFTWAGLGIDLDLGYTHHLGQVAYQGTITPYKVHTQSVRLALKANPIKEILLDYNVYYGRNYTSRFASRTEIDNLLSETAQIGVAFGKNIFWDIILEHNHVSSSSEKTDVLLLDSQLKWSGSRVEVGCELNNLLGMQAYHSIQRLSYATIQHSYRLRPRAVLVKVSFKL
;
A
#
# COMPACT_ATOMS: atom_id res chain seq x y z
N MET A 1 -3.51 21.20 -19.81
CA MET A 1 -4.75 20.68 -20.41
C MET A 1 -5.92 21.45 -19.83
N ASN A 2 -6.85 21.92 -20.67
CA ASN A 2 -8.04 22.65 -20.21
C ASN A 2 -9.10 21.65 -19.73
N VAL A 3 -9.56 21.82 -18.48
CA VAL A 3 -10.56 20.94 -17.86
C VAL A 3 -11.89 20.97 -18.61
N ALA A 4 -12.35 22.14 -19.07
CA ALA A 4 -13.60 22.26 -19.80
C ALA A 4 -13.67 21.46 -21.11
N ARG A 5 -12.51 21.11 -21.70
CA ARG A 5 -12.43 20.23 -22.88
C ARG A 5 -12.39 18.74 -22.54
N LEU A 6 -11.98 18.40 -21.32
CA LEU A 6 -11.85 17.02 -20.84
C LEU A 6 -13.06 16.60 -20.00
N ALA A 7 -13.64 17.55 -19.27
CA ALA A 7 -14.77 17.29 -18.39
C ALA A 7 -16.05 16.95 -19.17
N LYS A 8 -16.81 16.02 -18.62
CA LYS A 8 -18.12 15.60 -19.13
C LYS A 8 -19.20 15.96 -18.12
N ALA A 9 -20.44 15.94 -18.56
CA ALA A 9 -21.60 16.19 -17.71
C ALA A 9 -21.71 15.17 -16.55
N THR A 10 -21.11 14.00 -16.73
CA THR A 10 -21.06 12.93 -15.71
C THR A 10 -20.00 13.14 -14.64
N ASP A 11 -19.02 14.03 -14.84
CA ASP A 11 -17.91 14.23 -13.91
C ASP A 11 -18.34 15.04 -12.71
N ARG A 12 -18.00 14.56 -11.54
CA ARG A 12 -18.26 15.21 -10.26
C ARG A 12 -16.99 15.76 -9.65
N SER A 13 -16.00 14.89 -9.57
CA SER A 13 -14.73 15.19 -8.96
C SER A 13 -13.67 15.48 -10.02
N ILE A 14 -12.65 16.20 -9.64
CA ILE A 14 -11.48 16.38 -10.50
C ILE A 14 -10.78 15.05 -10.81
N GLY A 15 -10.94 14.04 -9.94
CA GLY A 15 -10.44 12.69 -10.16
C GLY A 15 -11.05 12.00 -11.37
N ASP A 16 -12.33 12.26 -11.67
CA ASP A 16 -12.99 11.70 -12.84
C ASP A 16 -12.38 12.25 -14.14
N VAL A 17 -12.03 13.53 -14.14
CA VAL A 17 -11.32 14.18 -15.25
C VAL A 17 -9.87 13.68 -15.37
N ILE A 18 -9.17 13.59 -14.24
CA ILE A 18 -7.76 13.13 -14.20
C ILE A 18 -7.63 11.73 -14.78
N ARG A 19 -8.53 10.80 -14.44
CA ARG A 19 -8.52 9.42 -14.96
C ARG A 19 -8.68 9.31 -16.48
N ARG A 20 -9.16 10.38 -17.16
CA ARG A 20 -9.29 10.44 -18.62
C ARG A 20 -8.10 11.08 -19.31
N ILE A 21 -7.14 11.60 -18.57
CA ILE A 21 -5.92 12.13 -19.16
C ILE A 21 -5.18 10.96 -19.85
N PRO A 22 -4.85 11.07 -21.14
CA PRO A 22 -4.11 10.03 -21.83
C PRO A 22 -2.84 9.63 -21.08
N GLY A 23 -2.64 8.33 -20.87
CA GLY A 23 -1.52 7.79 -20.09
C GLY A 23 -1.70 7.85 -18.57
N MET A 24 -2.81 8.37 -18.06
CA MET A 24 -3.15 8.35 -16.63
C MET A 24 -3.99 7.10 -16.32
N ARG A 25 -3.59 6.34 -15.31
CA ARG A 25 -4.35 5.19 -14.84
C ARG A 25 -4.26 5.00 -13.34
N MET A 26 -5.29 4.34 -12.77
CA MET A 26 -5.30 3.90 -11.38
C MET A 26 -4.83 2.46 -11.34
N GLU A 27 -3.85 2.16 -10.50
CA GLU A 27 -3.32 0.82 -10.32
C GLU A 27 -2.93 0.61 -8.85
N GLY A 28 -3.53 -0.40 -8.21
CA GLY A 28 -3.30 -0.66 -6.80
C GLY A 28 -3.64 0.52 -5.88
N GLY A 29 -4.66 1.33 -6.22
CA GLY A 29 -5.05 2.53 -5.47
C GLY A 29 -4.14 3.75 -5.71
N LEU A 30 -3.13 3.65 -6.61
CA LEU A 30 -2.22 4.73 -6.94
C LEU A 30 -2.45 5.23 -8.36
N LEU A 31 -2.46 6.54 -8.54
CA LEU A 31 -2.42 7.14 -9.86
C LEU A 31 -1.02 6.99 -10.47
N LYS A 32 -0.98 6.50 -11.68
CA LYS A 32 0.25 6.42 -12.49
C LYS A 32 0.08 7.20 -13.78
N TYR A 33 1.11 7.96 -14.13
CA TYR A 33 1.19 8.62 -15.42
C TYR A 33 2.24 7.95 -16.28
N GLN A 34 1.80 7.30 -17.35
CA GLN A 34 2.69 6.55 -18.27
C GLN A 34 3.57 5.54 -17.52
N GLY A 35 2.95 4.78 -16.61
CA GLY A 35 3.63 3.77 -15.80
C GLY A 35 4.46 4.28 -14.62
N LYS A 36 4.68 5.61 -14.48
CA LYS A 36 5.33 6.21 -13.31
C LYS A 36 4.29 6.58 -12.25
N PRO A 37 4.49 6.23 -10.97
CA PRO A 37 3.57 6.63 -9.92
C PRO A 37 3.56 8.16 -9.76
N LEU A 38 2.36 8.71 -9.58
CA LEU A 38 2.19 10.12 -9.27
C LEU A 38 2.64 10.39 -7.83
N LYS A 39 3.54 11.34 -7.65
CA LYS A 39 4.08 11.68 -6.34
C LYS A 39 3.10 12.52 -5.53
N GLN A 40 2.51 13.54 -6.15
CA GLN A 40 1.62 14.48 -5.48
C GLN A 40 0.73 15.23 -6.48
N ILE A 41 -0.35 15.84 -5.97
CA ILE A 41 -1.18 16.79 -6.69
C ILE A 41 -1.12 18.13 -5.97
N ASN A 42 -0.69 19.17 -6.68
CA ASN A 42 -0.66 20.52 -6.17
C ASN A 42 -1.91 21.29 -6.61
N ILE A 43 -2.36 22.21 -5.76
CA ILE A 43 -3.39 23.20 -6.09
C ILE A 43 -2.72 24.59 -6.06
N GLU A 44 -2.68 25.29 -7.18
CA GLU A 44 -1.96 26.57 -7.36
C GLU A 44 -0.48 26.49 -6.92
N GLY A 45 0.16 25.34 -7.13
CA GLY A 45 1.56 25.09 -6.77
C GLY A 45 1.79 24.58 -5.33
N ILE A 46 0.76 24.46 -4.52
CA ILE A 46 0.84 24.01 -3.12
C ILE A 46 0.39 22.55 -3.02
N ASP A 47 1.22 21.70 -2.47
CA ASP A 47 0.85 20.33 -2.06
C ASP A 47 0.12 20.41 -0.71
N LEU A 48 -1.22 20.51 -0.76
CA LEU A 48 -2.07 20.63 0.44
C LEU A 48 -2.10 19.33 1.27
N THR A 49 -2.05 18.20 0.60
CA THR A 49 -2.28 16.88 1.22
C THR A 49 -0.99 16.09 1.47
N GLN A 50 0.17 16.69 1.20
CA GLN A 50 1.49 16.06 1.39
C GLN A 50 1.61 14.67 0.74
N GLY A 51 1.10 14.55 -0.50
CA GLY A 51 1.10 13.30 -1.28
C GLY A 51 -0.16 12.45 -1.16
N GLY A 52 -1.08 12.76 -0.24
CA GLY A 52 -2.39 12.10 -0.13
C GLY A 52 -3.40 12.65 -1.15
N TYR A 53 -3.10 12.54 -2.41
CA TYR A 53 -3.85 13.17 -3.51
C TYR A 53 -5.26 12.58 -3.71
N GLU A 54 -5.57 11.41 -3.17
CA GLU A 54 -6.90 10.82 -3.26
C GLU A 54 -7.95 11.72 -2.60
N LEU A 55 -7.59 12.39 -1.51
CA LEU A 55 -8.44 13.40 -0.88
C LEU A 55 -8.79 14.53 -1.85
N ILE A 56 -7.83 15.01 -2.64
CA ILE A 56 -8.05 16.05 -3.66
C ILE A 56 -8.93 15.50 -4.78
N THR A 57 -8.58 14.34 -5.32
CA THR A 57 -9.27 13.76 -6.48
C THR A 57 -10.72 13.39 -6.19
N SER A 58 -11.05 13.03 -4.96
CA SER A 58 -12.41 12.60 -4.56
C SER A 58 -13.28 13.75 -4.04
N ASN A 59 -12.69 14.88 -3.63
CA ASN A 59 -13.43 15.92 -2.89
C ASN A 59 -13.38 17.32 -3.51
N ILE A 60 -12.56 17.55 -4.55
CA ILE A 60 -12.59 18.81 -5.32
C ILE A 60 -13.47 18.62 -6.54
N ASP A 61 -14.40 19.52 -6.75
CA ASP A 61 -15.29 19.49 -7.91
C ASP A 61 -14.50 19.80 -9.20
N ALA A 62 -14.82 19.12 -10.30
CA ALA A 62 -14.20 19.37 -11.60
C ALA A 62 -14.38 20.81 -12.07
N SER A 63 -15.50 21.45 -11.74
CA SER A 63 -15.83 22.84 -12.08
C SER A 63 -14.96 23.89 -11.36
N ASP A 64 -14.32 23.51 -10.26
CA ASP A 64 -13.44 24.41 -9.50
C ASP A 64 -12.07 24.57 -10.17
N ILE A 65 -11.73 23.67 -11.08
CA ILE A 65 -10.45 23.61 -11.76
C ILE A 65 -10.58 24.06 -13.22
N SER A 66 -9.72 24.98 -13.64
CA SER A 66 -9.65 25.44 -15.04
C SER A 66 -8.65 24.65 -15.86
N THR A 67 -7.51 24.29 -15.28
CA THR A 67 -6.39 23.67 -16.01
C THR A 67 -5.66 22.64 -15.17
N ILE A 68 -5.32 21.51 -15.79
CA ILE A 68 -4.43 20.49 -15.24
C ILE A 68 -3.10 20.57 -15.97
N GLN A 69 -2.00 20.71 -15.21
CA GLN A 69 -0.62 20.67 -15.69
C GLN A 69 0.02 19.36 -15.21
N VAL A 70 0.54 18.57 -16.14
CA VAL A 70 1.35 17.38 -15.83
C VAL A 70 2.81 17.80 -15.91
N LEU A 71 3.55 17.64 -14.82
CA LEU A 71 4.98 17.95 -14.71
C LEU A 71 5.75 16.67 -14.51
N ASP A 72 6.46 16.23 -15.55
CA ASP A 72 7.31 15.05 -15.53
C ASP A 72 8.75 15.43 -15.20
N ASN A 73 9.48 14.56 -14.51
CA ASN A 73 10.84 14.79 -14.00
C ASN A 73 10.92 16.05 -13.10
N TYR A 74 9.89 16.26 -12.30
CA TYR A 74 9.75 17.46 -11.48
C TYR A 74 10.72 17.47 -10.31
N GLN A 75 11.60 18.50 -10.24
CA GLN A 75 12.46 18.76 -9.09
C GLN A 75 11.80 19.77 -8.15
N GLY A 76 11.18 19.31 -7.08
CA GLY A 76 10.46 20.14 -6.11
C GLY A 76 11.37 21.05 -5.28
N ILE A 77 12.62 20.65 -5.06
CA ILE A 77 13.59 21.42 -4.25
C ILE A 77 14.39 22.34 -5.18
N LYS A 78 14.10 23.64 -5.09
CA LYS A 78 14.74 24.65 -5.97
C LYS A 78 16.27 24.67 -5.86
N ALA A 79 16.83 24.37 -4.69
CA ALA A 79 18.28 24.29 -4.46
C ALA A 79 18.95 23.13 -5.22
N LEU A 80 18.20 22.11 -5.67
CA LEU A 80 18.68 20.93 -6.39
C LEU A 80 18.38 20.97 -7.90
N VAL A 81 17.66 21.97 -8.39
CA VAL A 81 17.38 22.14 -9.83
C VAL A 81 18.69 22.26 -10.61
N GLY A 82 18.84 21.44 -11.64
CA GLY A 82 20.08 21.35 -12.44
C GLY A 82 21.27 20.65 -11.77
N LYS A 83 21.13 20.25 -10.50
CA LYS A 83 22.18 19.55 -9.73
C LYS A 83 21.89 18.08 -9.48
N ARG A 84 20.62 17.71 -9.41
CA ARG A 84 20.15 16.31 -9.18
C ARG A 84 18.99 16.00 -10.11
N SER A 85 19.03 14.87 -10.80
CA SER A 85 17.92 14.40 -11.61
C SER A 85 16.74 13.98 -10.73
N SER A 86 15.52 14.20 -11.22
CA SER A 86 14.31 13.68 -10.59
C SER A 86 13.51 12.82 -11.58
N ASP A 87 12.83 11.79 -11.07
CA ASP A 87 11.87 10.95 -11.82
C ASP A 87 10.43 11.25 -11.41
N ASP A 88 10.23 12.22 -10.53
CA ASP A 88 8.92 12.52 -9.96
C ASP A 88 7.98 13.06 -11.02
N VAL A 89 6.76 12.54 -11.02
CA VAL A 89 5.64 13.08 -11.78
C VAL A 89 4.67 13.72 -10.81
N ILE A 90 4.28 14.97 -11.07
CA ILE A 90 3.26 15.66 -10.29
C ILE A 90 2.18 16.25 -11.18
N LEU A 91 0.99 16.45 -10.62
CA LEU A 91 -0.06 17.27 -11.23
C LEU A 91 -0.13 18.61 -10.51
N ASN A 92 -0.35 19.68 -11.27
CA ASN A 92 -0.67 21.00 -10.72
C ASN A 92 -2.02 21.46 -11.26
N LEU A 93 -2.96 21.64 -10.35
CA LEU A 93 -4.33 22.07 -10.63
C LEU A 93 -4.41 23.60 -10.50
N LYS A 94 -4.88 24.26 -11.54
CA LYS A 94 -5.16 25.70 -11.55
C LYS A 94 -6.65 25.94 -11.32
N LEU A 95 -6.96 26.74 -10.32
CA LEU A 95 -8.33 27.07 -9.97
C LEU A 95 -9.00 27.94 -11.03
N SER A 96 -10.30 27.79 -11.18
CA SER A 96 -11.15 28.73 -11.90
C SER A 96 -11.14 30.08 -11.17
N PRO A 97 -10.96 31.24 -11.90
CA PRO A 97 -10.87 32.55 -11.26
C PRO A 97 -12.04 32.86 -10.32
N LYS A 98 -13.24 32.40 -10.68
CA LYS A 98 -14.48 32.60 -9.92
C LYS A 98 -14.57 31.79 -8.62
N LYS A 99 -13.66 30.83 -8.42
CA LYS A 99 -13.68 29.93 -7.28
C LYS A 99 -12.54 30.16 -6.28
N ARG A 100 -11.66 31.11 -6.58
CA ARG A 100 -10.54 31.44 -5.66
C ARG A 100 -11.02 32.20 -4.45
N GLY A 101 -10.64 31.73 -3.24
CA GLY A 101 -10.94 32.41 -1.99
C GLY A 101 -12.41 32.37 -1.58
N ILE A 102 -13.16 31.43 -2.11
CA ILE A 102 -14.57 31.21 -1.76
C ILE A 102 -14.66 29.88 -1.00
N TRP A 103 -15.47 29.86 0.05
CA TRP A 103 -15.84 28.63 0.73
C TRP A 103 -16.78 27.80 -0.13
N GLY A 104 -16.45 26.56 -0.36
CA GLY A 104 -17.32 25.55 -0.92
C GLY A 104 -17.71 24.55 0.18
N VAL A 105 -18.99 24.32 0.35
CA VAL A 105 -19.50 23.29 1.26
C VAL A 105 -20.43 22.38 0.48
N SER A 106 -20.32 21.08 0.69
CA SER A 106 -21.27 20.11 0.16
C SER A 106 -21.60 19.07 1.21
N LEU A 107 -22.88 18.70 1.23
CA LEU A 107 -23.45 17.71 2.13
C LEU A 107 -24.08 16.60 1.29
N ASP A 108 -23.62 15.37 1.48
CA ASP A 108 -24.19 14.18 0.88
C ASP A 108 -24.89 13.38 2.00
N LEU A 109 -26.16 13.10 1.87
CA LEU A 109 -26.95 12.30 2.80
C LEU A 109 -27.42 11.05 2.05
N GLY A 110 -27.06 9.88 2.54
CA GLY A 110 -27.45 8.59 1.99
C GLY A 110 -28.17 7.74 3.03
N LEU A 111 -29.34 7.22 2.70
CA LEU A 111 -30.08 6.27 3.51
C LEU A 111 -30.56 5.11 2.64
N GLY A 112 -30.50 3.91 3.17
CA GLY A 112 -30.83 2.71 2.42
C GLY A 112 -31.15 1.51 3.31
N TYR A 113 -31.39 0.40 2.67
CA TYR A 113 -31.67 -0.87 3.31
C TYR A 113 -31.00 -2.02 2.54
N GLY A 114 -30.33 -2.90 3.29
CA GLY A 114 -29.68 -4.12 2.79
C GLY A 114 -29.67 -5.18 3.88
N ASP A 115 -28.56 -5.35 4.60
CA ASP A 115 -28.47 -6.16 5.83
C ASP A 115 -28.88 -5.35 7.08
N GLY A 116 -29.96 -4.53 6.94
CA GLY A 116 -30.45 -3.56 7.89
C GLY A 116 -30.42 -2.14 7.33
N LEU A 117 -30.62 -1.15 8.21
CA LEU A 117 -30.57 0.27 7.81
C LEU A 117 -29.14 0.68 7.46
N GLU A 118 -28.97 1.20 6.25
CA GLU A 118 -27.67 1.66 5.73
C GLU A 118 -27.61 3.18 5.64
N THR A 119 -26.45 3.74 5.94
CA THR A 119 -26.14 5.15 5.72
C THR A 119 -24.81 5.31 4.98
N ASN A 120 -24.76 6.29 4.10
CA ASN A 120 -23.53 6.76 3.45
C ASN A 120 -23.60 8.28 3.37
N SER A 121 -23.19 8.94 4.44
CA SER A 121 -23.32 10.39 4.57
C SER A 121 -21.95 11.05 4.70
N ARG A 122 -21.78 12.20 4.02
CA ARG A 122 -20.50 12.89 3.94
C ARG A 122 -20.70 14.40 3.90
N ILE A 123 -19.87 15.12 4.65
CA ILE A 123 -19.71 16.58 4.54
C ILE A 123 -18.32 16.89 4.01
N ARG A 124 -18.23 17.82 3.09
CA ARG A 124 -16.99 18.33 2.53
C ARG A 124 -16.99 19.84 2.63
N SER A 125 -15.84 20.41 2.99
CA SER A 125 -15.63 21.85 2.95
C SER A 125 -14.26 22.17 2.37
N ASN A 126 -14.17 23.16 1.52
CA ASN A 126 -12.91 23.62 0.98
C ASN A 126 -12.87 25.16 0.94
N TYR A 127 -11.67 25.69 1.12
CA TYR A 127 -11.33 27.09 0.90
C TYR A 127 -9.97 27.12 0.22
N LEU A 128 -9.94 27.59 -1.02
CA LEU A 128 -8.75 27.52 -1.86
C LEU A 128 -8.36 28.93 -2.33
N ALA A 129 -7.40 29.52 -1.64
CA ALA A 129 -6.82 30.81 -1.97
C ALA A 129 -5.31 30.73 -2.19
N ARG A 130 -4.67 31.79 -2.70
CA ARG A 130 -3.22 31.80 -2.95
C ARG A 130 -2.37 31.70 -1.68
N ARG A 131 -2.84 32.30 -0.57
CA ARG A 131 -2.08 32.35 0.70
C ARG A 131 -2.59 31.39 1.75
N ALA A 132 -3.81 30.90 1.62
CA ALA A 132 -4.39 29.95 2.57
C ALA A 132 -5.25 28.95 1.81
N GLN A 133 -5.08 27.67 2.12
CA GLN A 133 -5.90 26.60 1.57
C GLN A 133 -6.35 25.71 2.73
N PHE A 134 -7.60 25.27 2.64
CA PHE A 134 -8.21 24.34 3.57
C PHE A 134 -9.03 23.30 2.80
N LEU A 135 -8.97 22.05 3.24
CA LEU A 135 -9.81 20.96 2.76
C LEU A 135 -10.19 20.08 3.95
N GLY A 136 -11.48 20.05 4.28
CA GLY A 136 -12.06 19.27 5.35
C GLY A 136 -13.07 18.26 4.81
N VAL A 137 -13.06 17.05 5.36
CA VAL A 137 -14.00 15.97 5.02
C VAL A 137 -14.37 15.20 6.28
N ALA A 138 -15.65 14.94 6.46
CA ALA A 138 -16.12 13.96 7.44
C ALA A 138 -17.18 13.08 6.81
N TYR A 139 -17.19 11.80 7.19
CA TYR A 139 -18.22 10.87 6.73
C TYR A 139 -18.59 9.82 7.77
N VAL A 140 -19.77 9.27 7.60
CA VAL A 140 -20.32 8.10 8.32
C VAL A 140 -20.81 7.11 7.27
N ASP A 141 -20.40 5.87 7.38
CA ASP A 141 -20.74 4.82 6.42
C ASP A 141 -20.92 3.46 7.09
N ASN A 142 -21.99 2.77 6.75
CA ASN A 142 -22.19 1.35 7.05
C ASN A 142 -22.67 0.56 5.81
N SER A 143 -22.48 1.13 4.63
CA SER A 143 -22.87 0.52 3.35
C SER A 143 -21.78 -0.33 2.71
N GLY A 144 -20.79 -0.77 3.50
CA GLY A 144 -19.69 -1.62 3.03
C GLY A 144 -18.50 -0.88 2.43
N ARG A 145 -18.55 0.43 2.31
CA ARG A 145 -17.45 1.21 1.72
C ARG A 145 -16.35 1.43 2.74
N GLN A 146 -15.15 1.07 2.38
CA GLN A 146 -13.95 1.39 3.16
C GLN A 146 -13.22 2.56 2.53
N TYR A 147 -12.99 3.58 3.31
CA TYR A 147 -12.13 4.69 2.92
C TYR A 147 -10.76 4.48 3.57
N TYR A 148 -9.74 4.31 2.75
CA TYR A 148 -8.37 4.03 3.23
C TYR A 148 -7.70 5.31 3.74
N GLU A 149 -6.71 5.15 4.60
CA GLU A 149 -5.88 6.26 5.11
C GLU A 149 -5.17 7.03 3.99
N SER A 150 -4.80 6.36 2.89
CA SER A 150 -4.26 7.01 1.68
C SER A 150 -5.19 8.06 1.10
N SER A 151 -6.51 7.89 1.28
CA SER A 151 -7.53 8.85 0.87
C SER A 151 -7.46 10.18 1.63
N PHE A 152 -6.67 10.27 2.69
CA PHE A 152 -6.65 11.39 3.63
C PHE A 152 -5.28 12.06 3.77
N GLY A 153 -4.35 11.75 2.89
CA GLY A 153 -3.04 12.38 2.89
C GLY A 153 -2.07 11.82 3.91
N VAL A 154 -2.47 10.83 4.67
CA VAL A 154 -1.53 10.11 5.53
C VAL A 154 -0.68 9.21 4.63
N GLN A 155 0.55 9.65 4.32
CA GLN A 155 1.51 8.76 3.71
C GLN A 155 1.66 7.54 4.64
N ARG A 156 1.59 6.35 4.05
CA ARG A 156 2.03 5.10 4.69
C ARG A 156 3.54 5.16 4.98
N GLY A 157 3.92 6.04 5.85
CA GLY A 157 5.26 6.16 6.39
C GLY A 157 5.19 5.82 7.85
N GLY A 158 5.11 4.58 8.15
CA GLY A 158 5.04 4.07 9.49
C GLY A 158 4.45 2.68 9.42
N SER A 159 5.06 1.76 10.09
CA SER A 159 4.64 0.40 10.27
C SER A 159 3.14 0.21 10.10
N ARG A 160 2.75 -0.69 9.22
CA ARG A 160 1.54 -1.48 9.47
C ARG A 160 1.47 -1.68 10.96
N GLU A 161 0.27 -1.62 11.55
CA GLU A 161 0.04 -2.17 12.88
C GLU A 161 0.64 -3.57 12.88
N GLU A 162 1.89 -3.63 13.27
CA GLU A 162 2.57 -4.91 13.36
C GLU A 162 2.12 -5.44 14.72
N HIS A 163 1.33 -6.49 14.69
CA HIS A 163 1.14 -7.33 15.85
C HIS A 163 2.50 -7.60 16.46
N ILE A 164 2.62 -7.47 17.76
CA ILE A 164 3.89 -7.76 18.44
C ILE A 164 4.18 -9.23 18.28
N PHE A 165 3.25 -10.09 18.66
CA PHE A 165 3.37 -11.54 18.60
C PHE A 165 2.17 -12.20 17.94
N ALA A 166 1.01 -12.11 18.56
CA ALA A 166 -0.17 -12.84 18.18
C ALA A 166 -1.00 -12.13 17.13
N ARG A 167 -1.71 -12.90 16.36
CA ARG A 167 -2.70 -12.40 15.41
C ARG A 167 -3.96 -13.24 15.52
N ILE A 168 -5.08 -12.60 15.76
CA ILE A 168 -6.39 -13.24 15.64
C ILE A 168 -6.65 -13.59 14.18
N ASP A 169 -7.08 -14.81 13.94
CA ASP A 169 -7.38 -15.25 12.59
C ASP A 169 -8.70 -14.63 12.11
N LYS A 170 -8.70 -14.20 10.86
CA LYS A 170 -9.83 -13.59 10.17
C LYS A 170 -10.05 -14.26 8.82
N PRO A 171 -11.28 -14.25 8.28
CA PRO A 171 -11.54 -14.75 6.95
C PRO A 171 -10.65 -14.10 5.90
N ALA A 172 -10.25 -14.85 4.86
CA ALA A 172 -9.47 -14.31 3.76
C ALA A 172 -10.26 -13.24 3.01
N THR A 173 -9.64 -12.10 2.79
CA THR A 173 -10.28 -10.96 2.10
C THR A 173 -10.55 -11.32 0.64
N PRO A 174 -11.80 -11.21 0.14
CA PRO A 174 -12.15 -11.41 -1.26
C PRO A 174 -11.40 -10.45 -2.19
N ASN A 175 -11.14 -10.89 -3.43
CA ASN A 175 -10.64 -10.02 -4.49
C ASN A 175 -11.82 -9.30 -5.18
N LEU A 176 -12.59 -8.57 -4.40
CA LEU A 176 -13.75 -7.79 -4.80
C LEU A 176 -13.66 -6.39 -4.17
N PRO A 177 -14.38 -5.39 -4.69
CA PRO A 177 -14.57 -4.14 -3.98
C PRO A 177 -15.14 -4.36 -2.58
N PRO A 178 -14.65 -3.64 -1.56
CA PRO A 178 -15.10 -3.82 -0.17
C PRO A 178 -16.60 -3.70 0.04
N SER A 179 -17.30 -2.91 -0.79
CA SER A 179 -18.74 -2.73 -0.75
C SER A 179 -19.55 -4.03 -0.87
N TYR A 180 -18.98 -5.09 -1.43
CA TYR A 180 -19.68 -6.37 -1.58
C TYR A 180 -19.54 -7.31 -0.38
N TYR A 181 -18.53 -7.10 0.49
CA TYR A 181 -18.26 -8.07 1.56
C TYR A 181 -18.00 -7.45 2.94
N THR A 182 -17.84 -6.14 3.03
CA THR A 182 -17.52 -5.50 4.31
C THR A 182 -18.83 -5.15 5.06
N ASP A 183 -19.05 -5.76 6.20
CA ASP A 183 -20.05 -5.32 7.18
C ASP A 183 -19.37 -4.38 8.16
N ASN A 184 -19.58 -3.07 7.98
CA ASN A 184 -18.86 -2.02 8.72
C ASN A 184 -19.80 -0.99 9.36
N VAL A 185 -19.27 -0.31 10.37
CA VAL A 185 -19.67 1.03 10.79
C VAL A 185 -18.40 1.86 10.83
N SER A 186 -18.27 2.81 9.90
CA SER A 186 -17.09 3.64 9.74
C SER A 186 -17.41 5.10 9.98
N LEU A 187 -16.60 5.75 10.79
CA LEU A 187 -16.60 7.20 11.01
C LEU A 187 -15.23 7.72 10.66
N MET A 188 -15.18 8.83 9.95
CA MET A 188 -13.92 9.50 9.70
C MET A 188 -14.07 11.00 9.58
N ALA A 189 -13.05 11.73 10.07
CA ALA A 189 -12.92 13.16 9.89
C ALA A 189 -11.46 13.50 9.56
N SER A 190 -11.23 14.42 8.61
CA SER A 190 -9.91 14.94 8.32
C SER A 190 -9.96 16.42 7.96
N GLY A 191 -8.90 17.15 8.34
CA GLY A 191 -8.67 18.53 7.99
C GLY A 191 -7.24 18.75 7.52
N ASN A 192 -7.07 19.44 6.40
CA ASN A 192 -5.78 19.75 5.80
C ASN A 192 -5.72 21.25 5.54
N SER A 193 -4.70 21.91 6.06
CA SER A 193 -4.50 23.34 5.93
C SER A 193 -3.09 23.65 5.42
N ALA A 194 -2.98 24.65 4.58
CA ALA A 194 -1.69 25.17 4.13
C ALA A 194 -1.72 26.70 4.14
N PHE A 195 -0.72 27.29 4.75
CA PHE A 195 -0.56 28.74 4.87
C PHE A 195 0.76 29.16 4.21
N VAL A 196 0.68 30.04 3.22
CA VAL A 196 1.83 30.64 2.57
C VAL A 196 2.25 31.86 3.40
N LEU A 197 3.36 31.70 4.12
CA LEU A 197 3.90 32.75 5.01
C LEU A 197 4.69 33.80 4.21
N SER A 198 5.35 33.36 3.13
CA SER A 198 6.04 34.21 2.16
C SER A 198 6.10 33.51 0.81
N ASP A 199 6.60 34.17 -0.23
CA ASP A 199 6.76 33.58 -1.57
C ASP A 199 7.65 32.31 -1.61
N SER A 200 8.36 32.05 -0.53
CA SER A 200 9.29 30.92 -0.42
C SER A 200 9.02 30.04 0.80
N SER A 201 8.09 30.38 1.67
CA SER A 201 7.83 29.62 2.89
C SER A 201 6.35 29.32 3.10
N GLN A 202 6.08 28.12 3.60
CA GLN A 202 4.75 27.60 3.86
C GLN A 202 4.70 26.78 5.14
N LEU A 203 3.57 26.85 5.83
CA LEU A 203 3.23 26.02 6.97
C LEU A 203 2.03 25.15 6.61
N LYS A 204 2.10 23.86 6.91
CA LYS A 204 1.01 22.91 6.67
C LYS A 204 0.64 22.20 7.95
N LEU A 205 -0.65 22.07 8.18
CA LEU A 205 -1.21 21.32 9.31
C LEU A 205 -2.22 20.31 8.74
N GLN A 206 -2.10 19.07 9.18
CA GLN A 206 -3.04 18.00 8.85
C GLN A 206 -3.47 17.29 10.12
N GLY A 207 -4.72 16.90 10.17
CA GLY A 207 -5.26 16.07 11.24
C GLY A 207 -6.30 15.12 10.70
N SER A 208 -6.34 13.90 11.20
CA SER A 208 -7.39 12.94 10.87
C SER A 208 -7.73 12.07 12.07
N TYR A 209 -8.99 11.67 12.13
CA TYR A 209 -9.52 10.66 13.03
C TYR A 209 -10.32 9.66 12.24
N ARG A 210 -10.17 8.37 12.57
CA ARG A 210 -10.90 7.27 11.97
C ARG A 210 -11.35 6.30 13.05
N TYR A 211 -12.56 5.81 12.92
CA TYR A 211 -13.10 4.68 13.69
C TYR A 211 -13.77 3.71 12.74
N ASP A 212 -13.48 2.42 12.89
CA ASP A 212 -14.11 1.34 12.16
C ASP A 212 -14.55 0.25 13.13
N LYS A 213 -15.78 -0.25 12.93
CA LYS A 213 -16.25 -1.51 13.45
C LYS A 213 -16.55 -2.40 12.25
N ILE A 214 -15.85 -3.51 12.12
CA ILE A 214 -15.94 -4.42 10.96
C ILE A 214 -16.24 -5.81 11.47
N ARG A 215 -17.33 -6.39 10.97
CA ARG A 215 -17.66 -7.80 11.16
C ARG A 215 -17.34 -8.56 9.89
N SER A 216 -16.78 -9.76 10.03
CA SER A 216 -16.49 -10.64 8.91
C SER A 216 -16.77 -12.09 9.30
N GLU A 217 -17.29 -12.86 8.35
CA GLU A 217 -17.64 -14.27 8.51
C GLU A 217 -17.21 -15.03 7.27
N GLY A 218 -16.57 -16.18 7.50
CA GLY A 218 -16.11 -17.03 6.41
C GLY A 218 -15.67 -18.39 6.90
N SER A 219 -15.31 -19.26 5.96
CA SER A 219 -14.72 -20.55 6.26
C SER A 219 -13.49 -20.80 5.42
N SER A 220 -12.62 -21.67 5.90
CA SER A 220 -11.48 -22.15 5.16
C SER A 220 -11.29 -23.65 5.30
N GLN A 221 -10.99 -24.31 4.20
CA GLN A 221 -10.57 -25.72 4.18
C GLN A 221 -9.12 -25.77 3.75
N ALA A 222 -8.25 -26.12 4.69
CA ALA A 222 -6.81 -26.17 4.46
C ALA A 222 -6.34 -27.61 4.32
N ARG A 223 -5.56 -27.84 3.25
CA ARG A 223 -4.92 -29.11 2.95
C ARG A 223 -3.41 -28.95 3.02
N TYR A 224 -2.79 -29.50 4.05
CA TYR A 224 -1.34 -29.42 4.31
C TYR A 224 -0.61 -30.68 3.86
N GLY A 225 0.63 -30.50 3.40
CA GLY A 225 1.57 -31.59 3.11
C GLY A 225 1.41 -32.23 1.73
N ARG A 226 1.82 -33.49 1.62
CA ARG A 226 1.87 -34.24 0.36
C ARG A 226 0.47 -34.76 -0.02
N SER A 227 0.25 -34.95 -1.32
CA SER A 227 -1.02 -35.45 -1.84
C SER A 227 -1.43 -36.85 -1.37
N SER A 228 -0.46 -37.68 -0.94
CA SER A 228 -0.71 -39.06 -0.49
C SER A 228 -1.24 -39.18 0.92
N SER A 229 -1.00 -38.19 1.81
CA SER A 229 -1.47 -38.17 3.19
C SER A 229 -1.58 -36.72 3.69
N PRO A 230 -2.53 -35.94 3.20
CA PRO A 230 -2.67 -34.55 3.60
C PRO A 230 -3.36 -34.44 4.97
N LEU A 231 -2.91 -33.47 5.77
CA LEU A 231 -3.66 -33.01 6.92
C LEU A 231 -4.76 -32.08 6.44
N LEU A 232 -6.02 -32.38 6.77
CA LEU A 232 -7.20 -31.59 6.40
C LEU A 232 -7.70 -30.85 7.63
N LEU A 233 -7.86 -29.53 7.51
CA LEU A 233 -8.40 -28.67 8.56
C LEU A 233 -9.56 -27.89 7.99
N ASP A 234 -10.72 -27.98 8.63
CA ASP A 234 -11.94 -27.22 8.31
C ASP A 234 -12.18 -26.17 9.38
N GLU A 235 -12.13 -24.91 9.00
CA GLU A 235 -12.26 -23.76 9.91
C GLU A 235 -13.44 -22.89 9.51
N ARG A 236 -14.29 -22.57 10.47
CA ARG A 236 -15.27 -21.50 10.35
C ARG A 236 -14.86 -20.37 11.28
N ILE A 237 -14.79 -19.14 10.73
CA ILE A 237 -14.24 -17.97 11.40
C ILE A 237 -15.30 -16.88 11.46
N GLU A 238 -15.61 -16.43 12.68
CA GLU A 238 -16.37 -15.22 12.96
C GLU A 238 -15.42 -14.21 13.60
N HIS A 239 -15.36 -13.00 13.08
CA HIS A 239 -14.41 -11.98 13.51
C HIS A 239 -15.09 -10.61 13.59
N LEU A 240 -14.86 -9.91 14.69
CA LEU A 240 -15.28 -8.54 14.94
C LEU A 240 -14.06 -7.68 15.28
N LEU A 241 -13.78 -6.70 14.45
CA LEU A 241 -12.74 -5.69 14.67
C LEU A 241 -13.38 -4.35 15.06
N ARG A 242 -12.85 -3.70 16.09
CA ARG A 242 -13.08 -2.28 16.42
C ARG A 242 -11.74 -1.59 16.44
N GLN A 243 -11.58 -0.60 15.59
CA GLN A 243 -10.31 0.09 15.43
C GLN A 243 -10.53 1.59 15.42
N GLY A 244 -9.77 2.32 16.24
CA GLY A 244 -9.68 3.77 16.25
C GLY A 244 -8.26 4.21 15.90
N SER A 245 -8.10 5.27 15.11
CA SER A 245 -6.80 5.89 14.87
C SER A 245 -6.93 7.40 14.75
N ALA A 246 -5.95 8.11 15.32
CA ALA A 246 -5.79 9.55 15.19
C ALA A 246 -4.40 9.85 14.66
N SER A 247 -4.28 10.78 13.72
CA SER A 247 -2.98 11.23 13.24
C SER A 247 -2.95 12.74 13.03
N THR A 248 -1.76 13.31 13.22
CA THR A 248 -1.49 14.73 12.97
C THR A 248 -0.13 14.89 12.32
N SER A 249 0.01 15.91 11.48
CA SER A 249 1.26 16.29 10.85
C SER A 249 1.39 17.80 10.81
N LEU A 250 2.52 18.30 11.29
CA LEU A 250 2.92 19.70 11.18
C LEU A 250 4.16 19.77 10.28
N SER A 251 4.15 20.59 9.25
CA SER A 251 5.28 20.73 8.33
C SER A 251 5.53 22.21 8.03
N TYR A 252 6.76 22.64 8.27
CA TYR A 252 7.28 23.92 7.81
C TYR A 252 8.22 23.70 6.63
N GLU A 253 8.09 24.48 5.58
CA GLU A 253 8.96 24.41 4.41
C GLU A 253 9.37 25.82 3.95
N LYS A 254 10.68 26.01 3.71
CA LYS A 254 11.26 27.19 3.06
C LYS A 254 12.10 26.75 1.89
N ASN A 255 11.75 27.20 0.67
CA ASN A 255 12.29 26.67 -0.58
C ASN A 255 12.76 27.81 -1.51
N LEU A 256 14.06 28.07 -1.48
CA LEU A 256 14.74 29.09 -2.28
C LEU A 256 15.78 28.45 -3.21
N GLN A 257 16.25 29.17 -4.21
CA GLN A 257 17.19 28.65 -5.21
C GLN A 257 18.53 28.17 -4.63
N GLY A 258 18.97 28.64 -3.49
CA GLY A 258 20.22 28.18 -2.84
C GLY A 258 20.02 27.73 -1.39
N TYR A 259 18.77 27.62 -0.96
CA TYR A 259 18.46 27.29 0.42
C TYR A 259 17.15 26.52 0.50
N TYR A 260 17.17 25.43 1.21
CA TYR A 260 16.01 24.62 1.49
C TYR A 260 15.97 24.19 2.97
N LEU A 261 14.84 24.34 3.58
CA LEU A 261 14.57 23.79 4.90
C LEU A 261 13.15 23.23 4.90
N LYS A 262 13.01 21.95 5.21
CA LYS A 262 11.74 21.34 5.54
C LYS A 262 11.88 20.61 6.85
N ASP A 263 10.98 20.88 7.77
CA ASP A 263 10.84 20.14 9.01
C ASP A 263 9.42 19.63 9.12
N GLN A 264 9.27 18.33 9.38
CA GLN A 264 7.99 17.67 9.44
C GLN A 264 7.90 16.76 10.66
N LEU A 265 7.00 17.11 11.56
CA LEU A 265 6.61 16.30 12.70
C LEU A 265 5.31 15.57 12.38
N ARG A 266 5.27 14.27 12.63
CA ARG A 266 4.07 13.43 12.54
C ARG A 266 3.88 12.68 13.83
N ALA A 267 2.63 12.61 14.28
CA ALA A 267 2.22 11.80 15.41
C ALA A 267 1.00 10.98 15.00
N SER A 268 0.96 9.72 15.38
CA SER A 268 -0.24 8.88 15.22
C SER A 268 -0.40 7.97 16.42
N ALA A 269 -1.66 7.79 16.83
CA ALA A 269 -2.06 6.85 17.87
C ALA A 269 -3.16 5.96 17.30
N SER A 270 -3.10 4.67 17.59
CA SER A 270 -4.12 3.71 17.19
C SER A 270 -4.46 2.79 18.34
N GLN A 271 -5.74 2.38 18.37
CA GLN A 271 -6.27 1.38 19.27
C GLN A 271 -7.07 0.38 18.44
N SER A 272 -6.79 -0.90 18.63
CA SER A 272 -7.48 -2.00 17.97
C SER A 272 -7.95 -3.00 19.00
N ARG A 273 -9.19 -3.45 18.89
CA ARG A 273 -9.79 -4.51 19.69
C ARG A 273 -10.48 -5.48 18.75
N ALA A 274 -9.95 -6.69 18.70
CA ALA A 274 -10.49 -7.75 17.88
C ALA A 274 -11.04 -8.87 18.78
N SER A 275 -12.14 -9.47 18.38
CA SER A 275 -12.70 -10.65 19.01
C SER A 275 -13.26 -11.58 17.95
N GLY A 276 -13.23 -12.87 18.19
CA GLY A 276 -13.76 -13.84 17.25
C GLY A 276 -13.84 -15.24 17.84
N THR A 277 -14.50 -16.11 17.09
CA THR A 277 -14.57 -17.53 17.38
C THR A 277 -14.13 -18.30 16.15
N ILE A 278 -13.19 -19.22 16.32
CA ILE A 278 -12.81 -20.17 15.31
C ILE A 278 -13.37 -21.53 15.71
N SER A 279 -14.16 -22.11 14.82
CA SER A 279 -14.56 -23.51 14.93
C SER A 279 -13.66 -24.34 14.04
N LEU A 280 -12.74 -25.11 14.63
CA LEU A 280 -11.86 -26.02 13.92
C LEU A 280 -12.42 -27.43 14.04
N ASN A 281 -12.75 -28.06 12.90
CA ASN A 281 -13.36 -29.39 12.85
C ASN A 281 -14.55 -29.53 13.81
N GLY A 282 -15.35 -28.46 13.99
CA GLY A 282 -16.51 -28.41 14.87
C GLY A 282 -16.23 -27.95 16.31
N LEU A 283 -14.97 -27.79 16.74
CA LEU A 283 -14.61 -27.33 18.07
C LEU A 283 -14.40 -25.81 18.12
N ALA A 284 -15.23 -25.12 18.89
CA ALA A 284 -15.21 -23.66 18.97
C ALA A 284 -14.11 -23.17 19.93
N THR A 285 -13.26 -22.26 19.46
CA THR A 285 -12.17 -21.61 20.21
C THR A 285 -12.38 -20.08 20.16
N PRO A 286 -12.86 -19.46 21.23
CA PRO A 286 -12.95 -18.00 21.30
C PRO A 286 -11.55 -17.37 21.42
N GLN A 287 -11.40 -16.17 20.82
CA GLN A 287 -10.18 -15.39 20.83
C GLN A 287 -10.48 -13.91 21.07
N ARG A 288 -9.57 -13.22 21.71
CA ARG A 288 -9.59 -11.76 21.89
C ARG A 288 -8.19 -11.21 21.69
N GLN A 289 -8.11 -10.02 21.12
CA GLN A 289 -6.85 -9.29 20.96
C GLN A 289 -7.08 -7.80 21.14
N GLY A 290 -6.21 -7.19 21.92
CA GLY A 290 -6.04 -5.75 22.03
C GLY A 290 -4.68 -5.34 21.48
N LEU A 291 -4.62 -4.18 20.82
CA LEU A 291 -3.37 -3.56 20.35
C LEU A 291 -3.50 -2.06 20.45
N ASP A 292 -2.64 -1.44 21.25
CA ASP A 292 -2.51 0.00 21.36
C ASP A 292 -1.14 0.42 20.85
N ALA A 293 -1.06 1.42 19.98
CA ALA A 293 0.20 1.85 19.40
C ALA A 293 0.28 3.38 19.32
N LEU A 294 1.49 3.91 19.59
CA LEU A 294 1.86 5.30 19.41
C LEU A 294 3.09 5.38 18.52
N HIS A 295 3.04 6.24 17.51
CA HIS A 295 4.14 6.48 16.61
C HIS A 295 4.39 7.97 16.46
N LEU A 296 5.64 8.40 16.73
CA LEU A 296 6.13 9.75 16.53
C LEU A 296 7.25 9.73 15.51
N ASN A 297 7.22 10.61 14.54
CA ASN A 297 8.26 10.75 13.52
C ASN A 297 8.56 12.23 13.29
N ASN A 298 9.84 12.60 13.39
CA ASN A 298 10.34 13.89 12.95
C ASN A 298 11.33 13.68 11.80
N GLN A 299 11.21 14.48 10.75
CA GLN A 299 12.14 14.50 9.64
C GLN A 299 12.48 15.94 9.27
N MET A 300 13.74 16.31 9.44
CA MET A 300 14.29 17.58 8.99
C MET A 300 15.17 17.37 7.77
N HIS A 301 15.00 18.20 6.74
CA HIS A 301 15.82 18.24 5.54
C HIS A 301 16.27 19.67 5.29
N PHE A 302 17.56 19.90 5.36
CA PHE A 302 18.19 21.19 5.20
C PHE A 302 19.22 21.16 4.07
N ILE A 303 19.22 22.19 3.23
CA ILE A 303 20.23 22.39 2.18
C ILE A 303 20.70 23.83 2.21
N ASN A 304 22.00 24.04 2.30
CA ASN A 304 22.65 25.34 2.05
C ASN A 304 23.59 25.22 0.84
N GLY A 305 23.13 25.72 -0.29
CA GLY A 305 23.87 25.72 -1.56
C GLY A 305 24.52 27.05 -1.90
N ARG A 306 24.50 28.04 -0.98
CA ARG A 306 25.07 29.39 -1.19
C ARG A 306 26.54 29.48 -0.79
N THR A 307 27.06 28.51 -0.08
CA THR A 307 28.44 28.44 0.38
C THR A 307 29.35 27.81 -0.67
N ARG A 308 30.68 27.98 -0.53
CA ARG A 308 31.67 27.27 -1.39
C ARG A 308 31.54 25.75 -1.32
N LEU A 309 31.15 25.24 -0.16
CA LEU A 309 30.83 23.82 0.05
C LEU A 309 29.32 23.70 0.31
N PRO A 310 28.52 23.41 -0.72
CA PRO A 310 27.08 23.23 -0.51
C PRO A 310 26.83 21.95 0.30
N ILE A 311 26.05 22.09 1.36
CA ILE A 311 25.75 20.99 2.30
C ILE A 311 24.28 20.61 2.27
N GLU A 312 24.01 19.33 2.49
CA GLU A 312 22.70 18.73 2.72
C GLU A 312 22.73 17.99 4.05
N LEU A 313 21.81 18.32 4.94
CA LEU A 313 21.62 17.65 6.22
C LEU A 313 20.23 17.03 6.26
N ILE A 314 20.17 15.74 6.58
CA ILE A 314 18.91 15.01 6.78
C ILE A 314 18.95 14.40 8.19
N LEU A 315 17.96 14.73 9.00
CA LEU A 315 17.78 14.17 10.34
C LEU A 315 16.43 13.45 10.39
N THR A 316 16.43 12.23 10.84
CA THR A 316 15.20 11.43 11.03
C THR A 316 15.19 10.86 12.44
N GLN A 317 14.08 11.05 13.16
CA GLN A 317 13.87 10.52 14.49
C GLN A 317 12.51 9.87 14.57
N GLN A 318 12.46 8.65 15.12
CA GLN A 318 11.22 7.89 15.26
C GLN A 318 11.13 7.27 16.64
N LEU A 319 9.96 7.35 17.23
CA LEU A 319 9.58 6.61 18.43
C LEU A 319 8.33 5.82 18.13
N THR A 320 8.36 4.54 18.42
CA THR A 320 7.20 3.64 18.31
C THR A 320 7.03 2.89 19.61
N THR A 321 5.84 2.88 20.16
CA THR A 321 5.48 2.04 21.31
C THR A 321 4.20 1.27 20.97
N SER A 322 4.14 0.01 21.38
CA SER A 322 2.96 -0.84 21.22
C SER A 322 2.77 -1.73 22.44
N ASP A 323 1.51 -1.92 22.84
CA ASP A 323 1.05 -2.84 23.88
C ASP A 323 0.02 -3.77 23.25
N GLU A 324 0.26 -5.07 23.34
CA GLU A 324 -0.60 -6.12 22.78
C GLU A 324 -1.04 -7.07 23.88
N ASP A 325 -2.31 -7.35 23.96
CA ASP A 325 -2.90 -8.44 24.73
C ASP A 325 -3.58 -9.43 23.79
N PHE A 326 -3.39 -10.71 24.04
CA PHE A 326 -4.00 -11.81 23.28
C PHE A 326 -4.51 -12.88 24.25
N GLU A 327 -5.74 -13.29 24.08
CA GLU A 327 -6.37 -14.36 24.86
C GLU A 327 -7.03 -15.37 23.94
N THR A 328 -6.87 -16.64 24.22
CA THR A 328 -7.53 -17.73 23.52
C THR A 328 -7.94 -18.83 24.50
N ALA A 329 -9.04 -19.55 24.20
CA ALA A 329 -9.35 -20.74 24.96
C ALA A 329 -8.27 -21.80 24.76
N ASN A 330 -7.97 -22.51 25.82
CA ASN A 330 -7.08 -23.68 25.77
C ASN A 330 -7.80 -24.80 25.00
N ASN A 331 -7.14 -25.30 23.97
CA ASN A 331 -7.64 -26.35 23.11
C ASN A 331 -6.62 -27.49 23.00
N GLN A 332 -7.02 -28.62 22.43
CA GLN A 332 -6.13 -29.78 22.30
C GLN A 332 -4.83 -29.46 21.56
N GLN A 333 -4.90 -28.57 20.55
CA GLN A 333 -3.76 -28.14 19.76
C GLN A 333 -2.73 -27.41 20.62
N LEU A 334 -3.17 -26.48 21.47
CA LEU A 334 -2.28 -25.74 22.36
C LEU A 334 -1.75 -26.58 23.51
N GLN A 335 -2.52 -27.51 24.06
CA GLN A 335 -2.09 -28.38 25.13
C GLN A 335 -0.87 -29.25 24.78
N GLN A 336 -0.69 -29.60 23.52
CA GLN A 336 0.48 -30.36 23.06
C GLN A 336 1.75 -29.52 22.99
N VAL A 337 1.65 -28.24 22.59
CA VAL A 337 2.81 -27.34 22.46
C VAL A 337 3.05 -26.51 23.73
N LEU A 338 2.01 -26.32 24.54
CA LEU A 338 2.04 -25.58 25.80
C LEU A 338 1.17 -26.33 26.85
N PRO A 339 1.67 -27.38 27.48
CA PRO A 339 0.93 -28.15 28.50
C PRO A 339 0.57 -27.23 29.68
N THR A 340 -0.73 -26.98 29.88
CA THR A 340 -1.24 -26.17 30.99
C THR A 340 -2.65 -26.61 31.37
N LEU A 341 -3.04 -26.44 32.63
CA LEU A 341 -4.38 -26.71 33.13
C LEU A 341 -5.32 -25.50 33.05
N HIS A 342 -4.79 -24.36 32.65
CA HIS A 342 -5.62 -23.14 32.50
C HIS A 342 -6.62 -23.31 31.34
N SER A 343 -7.87 -22.94 31.57
CA SER A 343 -8.93 -22.98 30.54
C SER A 343 -8.79 -21.87 29.50
N MET A 344 -8.16 -20.73 29.87
CA MET A 344 -7.83 -19.61 29.02
C MET A 344 -6.33 -19.38 29.07
N ILE A 345 -5.73 -19.08 27.94
CA ILE A 345 -4.31 -18.75 27.78
C ILE A 345 -4.21 -17.30 27.37
N GLY A 346 -3.58 -16.49 28.24
CA GLY A 346 -3.32 -15.09 28.01
C GLY A 346 -1.85 -14.84 27.69
N GLN A 347 -1.60 -13.95 26.73
CA GLN A 347 -0.29 -13.43 26.39
C GLN A 347 -0.35 -11.92 26.33
N ARG A 348 0.66 -11.25 26.87
CA ARG A 348 0.83 -9.80 26.72
C ARG A 348 2.21 -9.49 26.18
N GLY A 349 2.29 -8.52 25.29
CA GLY A 349 3.52 -8.09 24.66
C GLY A 349 3.68 -6.58 24.73
N TRP A 350 4.91 -6.10 24.98
CA TRP A 350 5.27 -4.68 24.95
C TRP A 350 6.45 -4.49 24.03
N PHE A 351 6.29 -3.55 23.12
CA PHE A 351 7.33 -3.18 22.18
C PHE A 351 7.60 -1.69 22.23
N THR A 352 8.88 -1.32 22.29
CA THR A 352 9.33 0.07 22.17
C THR A 352 10.52 0.13 21.23
N SER A 353 10.51 1.08 20.30
CA SER A 353 11.59 1.31 19.35
C SER A 353 11.90 2.80 19.27
N LEU A 354 13.17 3.14 19.44
CA LEU A 354 13.74 4.45 19.17
C LEU A 354 14.71 4.33 18.00
N TYR A 355 14.53 5.14 16.97
CA TYR A 355 15.40 5.18 15.80
C TYR A 355 15.82 6.62 15.50
N THR A 356 17.10 6.83 15.23
CA THR A 356 17.63 8.08 14.69
C THR A 356 18.57 7.80 13.54
N ASP A 357 18.49 8.62 12.48
CA ASP A 357 19.36 8.56 11.30
C ASP A 357 19.75 9.99 10.92
N ASN A 358 21.05 10.27 10.96
CA ASN A 358 21.62 11.58 10.75
C ASN A 358 22.62 11.50 9.60
N ARG A 359 22.42 12.30 8.56
CA ARG A 359 23.20 12.28 7.32
C ARG A 359 23.66 13.68 6.97
N LEU A 360 24.95 13.85 6.77
CA LEU A 360 25.56 15.09 6.31
C LEU A 360 26.29 14.81 4.98
N ARG A 361 25.86 15.48 3.93
CA ARG A 361 26.41 15.35 2.58
C ARG A 361 26.95 16.69 2.09
N ILE A 362 28.11 16.65 1.43
CA ILE A 362 28.59 17.76 0.61
C ILE A 362 28.08 17.51 -0.81
N LEU A 363 27.42 18.52 -1.39
CA LEU A 363 26.74 18.36 -2.68
C LEU A 363 27.66 18.74 -3.83
N ASN A 364 27.75 17.86 -4.82
CA ASN A 364 28.21 18.13 -6.19
C ASN A 364 29.55 18.86 -6.28
N LEU A 365 30.57 18.39 -5.58
CA LEU A 365 31.95 18.85 -5.78
C LEU A 365 32.35 18.52 -7.23
N PRO A 366 32.79 19.50 -8.02
CA PRO A 366 33.22 19.24 -9.39
C PRO A 366 34.50 18.41 -9.40
N LEU A 367 34.53 17.31 -10.18
CA LEU A 367 35.74 16.50 -10.39
C LEU A 367 36.33 16.76 -11.76
N VAL A 368 35.69 16.24 -12.78
CA VAL A 368 36.05 16.36 -14.18
C VAL A 368 34.78 16.65 -14.95
N ARG A 369 34.86 17.22 -16.12
CA ARG A 369 33.76 17.62 -17.01
C ARG A 369 32.49 16.75 -16.86
N TYR A 370 31.38 17.35 -16.36
CA TYR A 370 30.08 16.73 -16.08
C TYR A 370 30.03 15.71 -14.92
N TRP A 371 31.17 15.36 -14.30
CA TRP A 371 31.23 14.51 -13.14
C TRP A 371 31.24 15.33 -11.86
N THR A 372 30.41 14.93 -10.91
CA THR A 372 30.38 15.49 -9.56
C THR A 372 30.57 14.41 -8.53
N TYR A 373 31.18 14.79 -7.43
CA TYR A 373 31.40 13.94 -6.28
C TYR A 373 30.64 14.48 -5.08
N SER A 374 29.91 13.61 -4.39
CA SER A 374 29.13 14.00 -3.20
C SER A 374 29.41 13.03 -2.06
N PRO A 375 30.43 13.32 -1.21
CA PRO A 375 30.68 12.52 -0.01
C PRO A 375 29.62 12.79 1.03
N GLN A 376 29.21 11.73 1.72
CA GLN A 376 28.26 11.75 2.83
C GLN A 376 28.85 10.98 4.01
N VAL A 377 28.72 11.54 5.20
CA VAL A 377 28.90 10.82 6.46
C VAL A 377 27.53 10.60 7.09
N PHE A 378 27.32 9.47 7.72
CA PHE A 378 26.07 9.20 8.40
C PHE A 378 26.27 8.36 9.66
N ALA A 379 25.36 8.55 10.60
CA ALA A 379 25.25 7.75 11.80
C ALA A 379 23.78 7.46 12.07
N SER A 380 23.45 6.18 12.23
CA SER A 380 22.11 5.78 12.68
C SER A 380 22.21 4.91 13.93
N TYR A 381 21.26 5.10 14.82
CA TYR A 381 21.11 4.32 16.03
C TYR A 381 19.67 3.84 16.15
N GLN A 382 19.50 2.56 16.42
CA GLN A 382 18.21 1.96 16.73
C GLN A 382 18.32 1.24 18.06
N TRP A 383 17.39 1.52 18.94
CA TRP A 383 17.16 0.77 20.16
C TRP A 383 15.74 0.20 20.13
N GLN A 384 15.63 -1.08 20.43
CA GLN A 384 14.36 -1.77 20.52
C GLN A 384 14.32 -2.57 21.80
N SER A 385 13.16 -2.62 22.43
CA SER A 385 12.86 -3.49 23.56
C SER A 385 11.59 -4.25 23.28
N LEU A 386 11.61 -5.54 23.51
CA LEU A 386 10.49 -6.45 23.35
C LEU A 386 10.37 -7.29 24.62
N SER A 387 9.20 -7.23 25.23
CA SER A 387 8.89 -8.02 26.44
C SER A 387 7.61 -8.80 26.21
N SER A 388 7.53 -9.98 26.77
CA SER A 388 6.32 -10.80 26.74
C SER A 388 6.02 -11.38 28.11
N SER A 389 4.74 -11.63 28.34
CA SER A 389 4.24 -12.44 29.43
C SER A 389 3.29 -13.46 28.85
N LEU A 390 3.63 -14.74 28.97
CA LEU A 390 2.78 -15.87 28.55
C LEU A 390 2.53 -16.75 29.76
N LEU A 391 1.29 -16.78 30.24
CA LEU A 391 0.94 -17.36 31.55
C LEU A 391 1.79 -16.74 32.66
N GLU A 392 2.54 -17.56 33.40
CA GLU A 392 3.43 -17.12 34.49
C GLU A 392 4.87 -16.80 34.02
N ARG A 393 5.18 -17.05 32.75
CA ARG A 393 6.52 -16.81 32.20
C ARG A 393 6.61 -15.39 31.64
N THR A 394 7.62 -14.66 32.10
CA THR A 394 7.94 -13.33 31.58
C THR A 394 9.30 -13.36 30.90
N GLY A 395 9.38 -12.80 29.73
CA GLY A 395 10.62 -12.64 28.98
C GLY A 395 10.83 -11.18 28.56
N SER A 396 12.07 -10.78 28.44
CA SER A 396 12.45 -9.45 27.96
C SER A 396 13.73 -9.51 27.17
N SER A 397 13.76 -8.85 26.03
CA SER A 397 14.92 -8.75 25.16
C SER A 397 15.08 -7.37 24.60
N TYR A 398 16.32 -6.94 24.41
CA TYR A 398 16.63 -5.68 23.73
C TYR A 398 17.49 -5.90 22.49
N ASP A 399 17.42 -4.98 21.56
CA ASP A 399 18.25 -4.91 20.37
C ASP A 399 18.77 -3.47 20.19
N ARG A 400 20.09 -3.35 20.04
CA ARG A 400 20.77 -2.07 19.80
C ARG A 400 21.59 -2.20 18.53
N ILE A 401 21.31 -1.35 17.56
CA ILE A 401 22.02 -1.32 16.29
C ILE A 401 22.63 0.07 16.11
N LEU A 402 23.94 0.14 16.06
CA LEU A 402 24.68 1.35 15.70
C LEU A 402 25.27 1.13 14.30
N ARG A 403 25.01 2.04 13.38
CA ARG A 403 25.64 2.08 12.05
C ARG A 403 26.30 3.44 11.87
N VAL A 404 27.58 3.42 11.58
CA VAL A 404 28.34 4.63 11.22
C VAL A 404 29.01 4.36 9.89
N GLY A 405 28.93 5.30 8.97
CA GLY A 405 29.47 5.04 7.66
C GLY A 405 29.75 6.29 6.84
N VAL A 406 30.40 6.03 5.73
CA VAL A 406 30.64 7.00 4.68
C VAL A 406 30.02 6.49 3.38
N GLU A 407 29.40 7.37 2.64
CA GLU A 407 28.88 7.07 1.30
C GLU A 407 29.56 7.98 0.29
N GLN A 408 30.16 7.38 -0.71
CA GLN A 408 30.82 8.07 -1.81
C GLN A 408 29.86 8.03 -3.00
N THR A 409 29.34 9.19 -3.43
CA THR A 409 28.46 9.26 -4.60
C THR A 409 29.17 9.97 -5.74
N LEU A 410 29.32 9.26 -6.86
CA LEU A 410 29.77 9.80 -8.13
C LEU A 410 28.56 9.98 -9.05
N SER A 411 28.32 11.20 -9.50
CA SER A 411 27.21 11.50 -10.40
C SER A 411 27.73 12.15 -11.70
N TYR A 412 27.26 11.62 -12.81
CA TYR A 412 27.39 12.22 -14.13
C TYR A 412 26.04 12.74 -14.58
N LEU A 413 25.91 14.01 -14.86
CA LEU A 413 24.65 14.60 -15.29
C LEU A 413 24.83 15.44 -16.55
N ARG A 414 24.17 15.01 -17.63
CA ARG A 414 24.04 15.74 -18.90
C ARG A 414 22.62 15.58 -19.41
N GLN A 415 22.14 16.45 -20.29
CA GLN A 415 20.75 16.46 -20.80
C GLN A 415 20.18 15.08 -21.18
N LYS A 416 21.01 14.20 -21.77
CA LYS A 416 20.59 12.88 -22.26
C LYS A 416 21.06 11.71 -21.39
N TYR A 417 21.94 11.94 -20.45
CA TYR A 417 22.61 10.88 -19.67
C TYR A 417 22.66 11.27 -18.21
N SER A 418 22.32 10.33 -17.33
CA SER A 418 22.55 10.45 -15.90
C SER A 418 23.07 9.11 -15.38
N ILE A 419 24.18 9.16 -14.67
CA ILE A 419 24.80 8.01 -14.00
C ILE A 419 25.00 8.41 -12.55
N ASP A 420 24.49 7.63 -11.63
CA ASP A 420 24.69 7.79 -10.20
C ASP A 420 25.24 6.46 -9.66
N LEU A 421 26.48 6.50 -9.16
CA LEU A 421 27.13 5.39 -8.47
C LEU A 421 27.34 5.79 -7.01
N ALA A 422 26.72 5.10 -6.09
CA ALA A 422 26.90 5.30 -4.66
C ALA A 422 27.52 4.05 -4.02
N LEU A 423 28.52 4.27 -3.19
CA LEU A 423 29.23 3.22 -2.46
C LEU A 423 29.22 3.53 -0.96
N PRO A 424 28.16 3.12 -0.22
CA PRO A 424 28.15 3.15 1.23
C PRO A 424 29.10 2.10 1.80
N VAL A 425 29.96 2.52 2.70
CA VAL A 425 30.82 1.68 3.53
C VAL A 425 30.42 1.91 4.99
N ILE A 426 29.92 0.88 5.65
CA ILE A 426 29.19 0.99 6.91
C ILE A 426 29.86 0.08 7.94
N TYR A 427 30.31 0.63 9.05
CA TYR A 427 30.61 -0.17 10.22
C TYR A 427 29.35 -0.31 11.06
N GLN A 428 28.92 -1.56 11.26
CA GLN A 428 27.74 -1.88 12.05
C GLN A 428 28.13 -2.64 13.31
N LEU A 429 27.56 -2.18 14.42
CA LEU A 429 27.57 -2.89 15.70
C LEU A 429 26.13 -3.19 16.11
N ARG A 430 25.78 -4.45 16.25
CA ARG A 430 24.50 -4.90 16.80
C ARG A 430 24.73 -5.68 18.07
N ARG A 431 23.95 -5.40 19.08
CA ARG A 431 24.00 -6.08 20.37
C ARG A 431 22.59 -6.36 20.88
N THR A 432 22.33 -7.61 21.18
CA THR A 432 21.09 -8.05 21.82
C THR A 432 21.35 -8.50 23.24
N SER A 433 20.33 -8.94 23.96
CA SER A 433 20.45 -9.56 25.28
C SER A 433 21.31 -10.84 25.28
N SER A 434 21.38 -11.55 24.15
CA SER A 434 22.01 -12.88 24.04
C SER A 434 23.22 -12.96 23.11
N ASP A 435 23.36 -12.01 22.14
CA ASP A 435 24.38 -12.11 21.09
C ASP A 435 24.90 -10.74 20.64
N ARG A 436 26.06 -10.74 19.96
CA ARG A 436 26.68 -9.55 19.40
C ARG A 436 27.19 -9.85 17.99
N LEU A 437 26.86 -8.94 17.05
CA LEU A 437 27.30 -9.01 15.66
C LEU A 437 27.92 -7.67 15.27
N ALA A 438 29.17 -7.70 14.84
CA ALA A 438 29.88 -6.52 14.33
C ALA A 438 30.45 -6.82 12.95
N GLY A 439 30.66 -5.80 12.13
CA GLY A 439 31.32 -5.96 10.84
C GLY A 439 31.19 -4.76 9.93
N LEU A 440 32.02 -4.80 8.89
CA LEU A 440 31.99 -3.84 7.79
C LEU A 440 31.03 -4.34 6.72
N LEU A 441 30.15 -3.47 6.26
CA LEU A 441 29.17 -3.71 5.20
C LEU A 441 29.45 -2.78 4.04
N ILE A 442 29.34 -3.30 2.84
CA ILE A 442 29.46 -2.52 1.59
C ILE A 442 28.19 -2.73 0.81
N GLU A 443 27.45 -1.64 0.54
CA GLU A 443 26.10 -1.70 -0.04
C GLU A 443 25.99 -0.85 -1.33
N PRO A 444 26.66 -1.25 -2.43
CA PRO A 444 26.72 -0.46 -3.65
C PRO A 444 25.35 -0.32 -4.33
N HIS A 445 25.10 0.86 -4.90
CA HIS A 445 23.98 1.08 -5.81
C HIS A 445 24.42 1.87 -7.04
N LEU A 446 23.94 1.41 -8.18
CA LEU A 446 24.16 2.03 -9.48
C LEU A 446 22.81 2.39 -10.09
N LYS A 447 22.70 3.58 -10.64
CA LYS A 447 21.54 3.99 -11.46
C LYS A 447 22.04 4.70 -12.71
N VAL A 448 21.61 4.20 -13.85
CA VAL A 448 21.93 4.75 -15.16
C VAL A 448 20.62 5.10 -15.87
N LYS A 449 20.55 6.30 -16.43
CA LYS A 449 19.43 6.73 -17.27
C LYS A 449 19.98 7.29 -18.57
N LEU A 450 19.37 6.89 -19.68
CA LEU A 450 19.70 7.33 -21.01
C LEU A 450 18.44 7.79 -21.71
N SER A 451 18.44 8.98 -22.29
CA SER A 451 17.37 9.48 -23.15
C SER A 451 17.87 9.42 -24.60
N LEU A 452 17.31 8.51 -25.39
CA LEU A 452 17.67 8.26 -26.78
C LEU A 452 16.66 8.95 -27.70
N GLY A 453 17.03 10.08 -28.24
CA GLY A 453 16.14 10.95 -29.01
C GLY A 453 15.07 11.60 -28.10
N GLN A 454 13.87 11.81 -28.67
CA GLN A 454 12.73 12.45 -27.98
C GLN A 454 11.75 11.45 -27.37
N HIS A 455 11.81 10.18 -27.79
CA HIS A 455 10.78 9.18 -27.52
C HIS A 455 11.26 8.05 -26.62
N TRP A 456 12.55 7.72 -26.62
CA TRP A 456 13.06 6.55 -25.91
C TRP A 456 13.79 6.92 -24.62
N GLY A 457 13.49 6.20 -23.55
CA GLY A 457 14.21 6.22 -22.29
C GLY A 457 14.68 4.82 -21.91
N LEU A 458 15.91 4.71 -21.43
CA LEU A 458 16.46 3.50 -20.85
C LEU A 458 16.89 3.80 -19.42
N GLN A 459 16.52 2.94 -18.48
CA GLN A 459 16.99 2.98 -17.11
C GLN A 459 17.51 1.61 -16.70
N LEU A 460 18.69 1.59 -16.08
CA LEU A 460 19.27 0.42 -15.43
C LEU A 460 19.54 0.79 -13.96
N ALA A 461 19.16 -0.08 -13.04
CA ALA A 461 19.46 0.07 -11.63
C ALA A 461 19.97 -1.25 -11.05
N GLY A 462 20.97 -1.19 -10.19
CA GLY A 462 21.51 -2.33 -9.47
C GLY A 462 21.77 -1.96 -8.02
N SER A 463 21.53 -2.86 -7.10
CA SER A 463 21.79 -2.66 -5.67
C SER A 463 22.13 -3.98 -4.97
N TYR A 464 22.98 -3.87 -3.96
CA TYR A 464 23.25 -4.92 -3.01
C TYR A 464 23.10 -4.36 -1.60
N ALA A 465 22.37 -5.04 -0.75
CA ALA A 465 22.05 -4.58 0.60
C ALA A 465 22.01 -5.75 1.59
N HIS A 466 22.25 -5.42 2.85
CA HIS A 466 22.10 -6.34 3.97
C HIS A 466 20.79 -6.03 4.69
N THR A 467 20.06 -7.08 5.05
CA THR A 467 18.81 -6.98 5.82
C THR A 467 19.00 -7.69 7.16
N GLU A 468 18.59 -7.03 8.21
CA GLU A 468 18.64 -7.58 9.56
C GLU A 468 17.31 -8.26 9.89
N PRO A 469 17.34 -9.40 10.63
CA PRO A 469 16.13 -10.00 11.16
C PRO A 469 15.46 -9.07 12.15
N ARG A 470 14.13 -9.13 12.21
CA ARG A 470 13.35 -8.38 13.21
C ARG A 470 13.61 -8.92 14.61
N ILE A 471 13.37 -8.09 15.64
CA ILE A 471 13.56 -8.50 17.05
C ILE A 471 12.77 -9.77 17.38
N ARG A 472 11.59 -9.95 16.82
CA ARG A 472 10.74 -11.14 16.96
C ARG A 472 11.41 -12.42 16.45
N ASP A 473 12.20 -12.36 15.37
CA ASP A 473 12.80 -13.54 14.71
C ASP A 473 13.89 -14.21 15.58
N TRP A 474 14.47 -13.46 16.53
CA TRP A 474 15.48 -13.96 17.46
C TRP A 474 15.04 -13.90 18.95
N TYR A 475 13.80 -13.53 19.23
CA TYR A 475 13.25 -13.51 20.59
C TYR A 475 13.24 -14.93 21.15
N PRO A 476 13.94 -15.20 22.29
CA PRO A 476 14.22 -16.57 22.70
C PRO A 476 13.07 -17.26 23.42
N ASP A 477 12.14 -16.49 24.00
CA ASP A 477 11.04 -17.04 24.76
C ASP A 477 9.90 -17.51 23.84
N PRO A 478 9.19 -18.59 24.18
CA PRO A 478 8.02 -19.02 23.43
C PRO A 478 6.91 -17.96 23.44
N VAL A 479 6.36 -17.69 22.27
CA VAL A 479 5.23 -16.76 22.10
C VAL A 479 4.16 -17.38 21.25
N LEU A 480 2.91 -17.13 21.59
CA LEU A 480 1.76 -17.52 20.78
C LEU A 480 1.70 -16.61 19.53
N GLU A 481 1.61 -17.22 18.37
CA GLU A 481 1.40 -16.52 17.10
C GLU A 481 -0.09 -16.56 16.69
N SER A 482 -0.81 -17.61 17.10
CA SER A 482 -2.24 -17.76 16.91
C SER A 482 -2.84 -18.69 17.96
N TYR A 483 -4.12 -18.96 17.87
CA TYR A 483 -4.83 -19.89 18.77
C TYR A 483 -4.28 -21.33 18.76
N ARG A 484 -3.42 -21.69 17.80
CA ARG A 484 -2.89 -23.04 17.63
C ARG A 484 -1.40 -23.09 17.31
N SER A 485 -0.72 -21.96 17.25
CA SER A 485 0.70 -21.93 16.88
C SER A 485 1.55 -21.19 17.88
N LEU A 486 2.68 -21.77 18.17
CA LEU A 486 3.74 -21.24 19.02
C LEU A 486 4.99 -20.97 18.18
N THR A 487 5.67 -19.88 18.43
CA THR A 487 6.94 -19.54 17.79
C THR A 487 8.02 -19.34 18.83
N VAL A 488 9.21 -19.84 18.53
CA VAL A 488 10.44 -19.62 19.28
C VAL A 488 11.48 -19.07 18.32
N GLY A 489 12.04 -17.92 18.62
CA GLY A 489 13.10 -17.33 17.81
C GLY A 489 14.45 -18.00 18.02
N THR A 490 15.39 -17.74 17.11
CA THR A 490 16.78 -18.21 17.29
C THR A 490 17.56 -17.20 18.13
N PRO A 491 18.32 -17.64 19.16
CA PRO A 491 19.11 -16.72 19.98
C PRO A 491 20.35 -16.15 19.27
N ARG A 492 20.59 -16.52 18.02
CA ARG A 492 21.74 -16.09 17.23
C ARG A 492 21.38 -14.98 16.26
N LEU A 493 22.18 -13.93 16.21
CA LEU A 493 22.09 -12.90 15.22
C LEU A 493 22.62 -13.37 13.85
N PHE A 494 21.93 -12.96 12.80
CA PHE A 494 22.34 -13.24 11.43
C PHE A 494 22.06 -12.02 10.51
N ARG A 495 22.56 -12.08 9.30
CA ARG A 495 22.27 -11.11 8.24
C ARG A 495 21.80 -11.83 7.00
N GLU A 496 20.80 -11.30 6.38
CA GLU A 496 20.40 -11.66 5.04
C GLU A 496 21.01 -10.70 4.04
N GLN A 497 21.20 -11.16 2.81
CA GLN A 497 21.75 -10.34 1.73
C GLN A 497 20.79 -10.35 0.56
N THR A 498 20.63 -9.19 -0.06
CA THR A 498 19.74 -9.01 -1.20
C THR A 498 20.50 -8.33 -2.34
N ALA A 499 20.56 -8.99 -3.49
CA ALA A 499 21.03 -8.40 -4.74
C ALA A 499 19.83 -8.17 -5.66
N THR A 500 19.73 -6.98 -6.24
CA THR A 500 18.65 -6.63 -7.16
C THR A 500 19.22 -5.93 -8.39
N ILE A 501 18.74 -6.35 -9.58
CA ILE A 501 19.01 -5.66 -10.85
C ILE A 501 17.64 -5.38 -11.49
N GLU A 502 17.46 -4.17 -11.97
CA GLU A 502 16.25 -3.72 -12.65
C GLU A 502 16.59 -2.98 -13.93
N GLY A 503 15.97 -3.36 -15.03
CA GLY A 503 16.03 -2.69 -16.32
C GLY A 503 14.65 -2.17 -16.73
N ARG A 504 14.61 -0.98 -17.32
CA ARG A 504 13.39 -0.39 -17.86
C ARG A 504 13.67 0.29 -19.19
N VAL A 505 12.83 0.02 -20.17
CA VAL A 505 12.83 0.71 -21.48
C VAL A 505 11.47 1.36 -21.66
N ASP A 506 11.46 2.65 -21.91
CA ASP A 506 10.26 3.45 -22.15
C ASP A 506 10.27 3.99 -23.58
N TYR A 507 9.15 3.88 -24.26
CA TYR A 507 8.84 4.62 -25.47
C TYR A 507 7.67 5.55 -25.23
N ARG A 508 7.74 6.79 -25.69
CA ARG A 508 6.69 7.77 -25.51
C ARG A 508 6.57 8.69 -26.71
N ASP A 509 5.37 8.74 -27.26
CA ASP A 509 4.97 9.73 -28.26
C ASP A 509 3.72 10.45 -27.78
N ILE A 510 3.88 11.72 -27.39
CA ILE A 510 2.80 12.54 -26.85
C ILE A 510 1.80 12.90 -27.95
N PHE A 511 2.23 13.06 -29.19
CA PHE A 511 1.37 13.49 -30.30
C PHE A 511 0.43 12.38 -30.76
N SER A 512 0.92 11.14 -30.78
CA SER A 512 0.10 9.97 -31.11
C SER A 512 -0.60 9.35 -29.91
N PHE A 513 -0.45 9.89 -28.70
CA PHE A 513 -0.94 9.33 -27.43
C PHE A 513 -0.52 7.87 -27.22
N LEU A 514 0.70 7.54 -27.66
CA LEU A 514 1.27 6.19 -27.53
C LEU A 514 2.36 6.18 -26.48
N SER A 515 2.25 5.27 -25.51
CA SER A 515 3.33 4.96 -24.61
C SER A 515 3.48 3.46 -24.44
N SER A 516 4.73 3.00 -24.37
CA SER A 516 5.06 1.61 -24.10
C SER A 516 6.20 1.55 -23.09
N SER A 517 6.15 0.63 -22.16
CA SER A 517 7.27 0.41 -21.22
C SER A 517 7.48 -1.07 -20.96
N LEU A 518 8.73 -1.49 -21.02
CA LEU A 518 9.16 -2.83 -20.61
C LEU A 518 10.01 -2.69 -19.35
N ARG A 519 9.62 -3.36 -18.27
CA ARG A 519 10.38 -3.43 -17.03
C ARG A 519 10.70 -4.88 -16.70
N ALA A 520 11.95 -5.15 -16.40
CA ALA A 520 12.41 -6.44 -15.91
C ALA A 520 13.21 -6.26 -14.63
N ARG A 521 12.97 -7.12 -13.65
CA ARG A 521 13.64 -7.09 -12.34
C ARG A 521 14.02 -8.51 -11.92
N GLN A 522 15.28 -8.68 -11.52
CA GLN A 522 15.79 -9.88 -10.87
C GLN A 522 16.18 -9.54 -9.45
N SER A 523 15.72 -10.33 -8.47
CA SER A 523 16.10 -10.23 -7.06
C SER A 523 16.59 -11.58 -6.58
N MET A 524 17.70 -11.59 -5.83
CA MET A 524 18.27 -12.76 -5.16
C MET A 524 18.41 -12.45 -3.68
N HIS A 525 17.83 -13.30 -2.82
CA HIS A 525 17.91 -13.20 -1.37
C HIS A 525 18.69 -14.38 -0.82
N TYR A 526 19.78 -14.11 -0.15
CA TYR A 526 20.61 -15.10 0.53
C TYR A 526 20.26 -15.11 2.02
N LYS A 527 19.84 -16.27 2.51
CA LYS A 527 19.35 -16.48 3.88
C LYS A 527 20.15 -17.58 4.57
N PRO A 528 20.63 -17.35 5.80
CA PRO A 528 21.35 -18.36 6.56
C PRO A 528 20.45 -19.33 7.33
N PHE A 529 19.14 -19.00 7.47
CA PHE A 529 18.15 -19.79 8.17
C PHE A 529 16.91 -19.98 7.31
N ILE A 530 16.23 -21.11 7.49
CA ILE A 530 14.92 -21.39 6.91
C ILE A 530 13.91 -21.64 8.04
N GLN A 531 12.73 -21.08 7.89
CA GLN A 531 11.63 -21.33 8.81
C GLN A 531 10.99 -22.68 8.48
N MET A 532 11.00 -23.60 9.43
CA MET A 532 10.39 -24.91 9.32
C MET A 532 9.04 -24.94 10.03
N LEU A 533 8.03 -25.41 9.33
CA LEU A 533 6.73 -25.69 9.91
C LEU A 533 6.65 -27.16 10.32
N LEU A 534 6.47 -27.41 11.61
CA LEU A 534 6.09 -28.68 12.20
C LEU A 534 4.59 -28.58 12.54
N LEU A 535 3.75 -29.30 11.80
CA LEU A 535 2.30 -29.28 11.97
C LEU A 535 1.80 -30.70 12.23
N GLY A 536 1.11 -30.87 13.35
CA GLY A 536 0.36 -32.07 13.69
C GLY A 536 -1.16 -31.83 13.58
N GLU A 537 -1.97 -32.87 13.78
CA GLU A 537 -3.43 -32.75 13.81
C GLU A 537 -3.91 -31.77 14.89
N ASP A 538 -3.07 -31.60 15.92
CA ASP A 538 -3.41 -30.91 17.15
C ASP A 538 -2.62 -29.59 17.35
N GLY A 539 -1.83 -29.13 16.38
CA GLY A 539 -1.14 -27.83 16.49
C GLY A 539 0.04 -27.65 15.56
N GLY A 540 0.57 -26.42 15.54
CA GLY A 540 1.69 -26.02 14.70
C GLY A 540 2.80 -25.33 15.49
N ARG A 541 4.04 -25.62 15.12
CA ARG A 541 5.22 -24.96 15.65
C ARG A 541 6.11 -24.49 14.51
N TYR A 542 6.53 -23.24 14.60
CA TYR A 542 7.53 -22.69 13.69
C TYR A 542 8.89 -22.65 14.38
N GLU A 543 9.90 -23.21 13.72
CA GLU A 543 11.29 -23.20 14.18
C GLU A 543 12.19 -22.63 13.09
N LEU A 544 13.21 -21.87 13.50
CA LEU A 544 14.27 -21.43 12.61
C LEU A 544 15.40 -22.46 12.58
N LEU A 545 15.57 -23.09 11.42
CA LEU A 545 16.62 -24.07 11.19
C LEU A 545 17.80 -23.44 10.47
N ALA A 546 19.03 -23.66 10.94
CA ALA A 546 20.23 -23.21 10.26
C ALA A 546 20.39 -23.95 8.92
N HIS A 547 20.11 -23.24 7.84
CA HIS A 547 20.18 -23.76 6.48
C HIS A 547 20.44 -22.60 5.50
N LYS A 548 21.65 -22.59 4.94
CA LYS A 548 22.03 -21.57 3.93
C LYS A 548 21.33 -21.88 2.63
N HIS A 549 20.51 -20.95 2.19
CA HIS A 549 19.78 -21.06 0.93
C HIS A 549 19.60 -19.69 0.27
N HIS A 550 19.10 -19.68 -0.94
CA HIS A 550 18.73 -18.47 -1.63
C HIS A 550 17.35 -18.62 -2.25
N THR A 551 16.65 -17.50 -2.34
CA THR A 551 15.43 -17.38 -3.13
C THR A 551 15.68 -16.44 -4.29
N GLN A 552 15.10 -16.73 -5.43
CA GLN A 552 15.23 -15.93 -6.65
C GLN A 552 13.85 -15.54 -7.15
N THR A 553 13.71 -14.27 -7.52
CA THR A 553 12.49 -13.78 -8.14
C THR A 553 12.85 -12.97 -9.38
N PHE A 554 12.38 -13.42 -10.52
CA PHE A 554 12.37 -12.65 -11.76
C PHE A 554 10.96 -12.13 -12.00
N SER A 555 10.82 -10.87 -12.37
CA SER A 555 9.54 -10.28 -12.79
C SER A 555 9.75 -9.42 -14.04
N GLY A 556 8.90 -9.61 -15.04
CA GLY A 556 8.85 -8.81 -16.25
C GLY A 556 7.44 -8.29 -16.46
N VAL A 557 7.30 -7.02 -16.82
CA VAL A 557 6.01 -6.42 -17.21
C VAL A 557 6.23 -5.57 -18.45
N TRP A 558 5.46 -5.85 -19.49
CA TRP A 558 5.32 -4.97 -20.63
C TRP A 558 3.96 -4.28 -20.57
N SER A 559 3.98 -2.96 -20.66
CA SER A 559 2.80 -2.10 -20.63
C SER A 559 2.71 -1.30 -21.92
N LEU A 560 1.52 -1.24 -22.49
CA LEU A 560 1.19 -0.45 -23.67
C LEU A 560 -0.05 0.41 -23.35
N SER A 561 -0.01 1.69 -23.67
CA SER A 561 -1.15 2.60 -23.57
C SER A 561 -1.29 3.39 -24.88
N LYS A 562 -2.47 3.37 -25.47
CA LYS A 562 -2.81 4.06 -26.71
C LYS A 562 -4.13 4.78 -26.57
N GLY A 563 -4.11 6.08 -26.83
CA GLY A 563 -5.31 6.90 -26.97
C GLY A 563 -5.65 7.14 -28.44
N PHE A 564 -6.93 7.16 -28.75
CA PHE A 564 -7.49 7.50 -30.07
C PHE A 564 -8.41 8.72 -29.92
N THR A 565 -8.39 9.59 -30.90
CA THR A 565 -9.24 10.80 -30.88
C THR A 565 -10.71 10.49 -31.21
N TRP A 566 -10.94 9.45 -32.05
CA TRP A 566 -12.28 8.98 -32.35
C TRP A 566 -12.86 8.20 -31.16
N ALA A 567 -14.12 8.43 -30.85
CA ALA A 567 -14.84 7.82 -29.70
C ALA A 567 -14.13 8.00 -28.34
N GLY A 568 -13.11 8.86 -28.20
CA GLY A 568 -12.31 8.98 -27.01
C GLY A 568 -11.76 7.63 -26.51
N LEU A 569 -11.47 6.70 -27.45
CA LEU A 569 -11.03 5.35 -27.11
C LEU A 569 -9.62 5.39 -26.51
N GLY A 570 -9.48 4.80 -25.32
CA GLY A 570 -8.21 4.48 -24.68
C GLY A 570 -8.06 2.97 -24.51
N ILE A 571 -6.88 2.46 -24.84
CA ILE A 571 -6.51 1.05 -24.67
C ILE A 571 -5.28 0.99 -23.80
N ASP A 572 -5.36 0.28 -22.68
CA ASP A 572 -4.23 -0.05 -21.81
C ASP A 572 -4.08 -1.56 -21.75
N LEU A 573 -2.88 -2.07 -22.07
CA LEU A 573 -2.53 -3.49 -22.04
C LEU A 573 -1.28 -3.68 -21.18
N ASP A 574 -1.35 -4.60 -20.21
CA ASP A 574 -0.19 -5.06 -19.46
C ASP A 574 -0.03 -6.58 -19.62
N LEU A 575 1.18 -7.01 -19.94
CA LEU A 575 1.58 -8.41 -19.95
C LEU A 575 2.62 -8.62 -18.86
N GLY A 576 2.31 -9.50 -17.92
CA GLY A 576 3.17 -9.78 -16.77
C GLY A 576 3.66 -11.23 -16.76
N TYR A 577 4.92 -11.40 -16.35
CA TYR A 577 5.51 -12.70 -16.06
C TYR A 577 6.31 -12.60 -14.77
N THR A 578 6.07 -13.55 -13.84
CA THR A 578 6.87 -13.69 -12.62
C THR A 578 7.31 -15.13 -12.46
N HIS A 579 8.57 -15.31 -12.11
CA HIS A 579 9.15 -16.61 -11.80
C HIS A 579 9.81 -16.53 -10.43
N HIS A 580 9.37 -17.39 -9.51
CA HIS A 580 9.91 -17.48 -8.16
C HIS A 580 10.45 -18.89 -7.88
N LEU A 581 11.67 -18.94 -7.38
CA LEU A 581 12.36 -20.15 -6.95
C LEU A 581 12.70 -20.02 -5.46
N GLY A 582 12.41 -21.05 -4.69
CA GLY A 582 12.71 -21.08 -3.27
C GLY A 582 12.80 -22.49 -2.70
N GLN A 583 12.97 -22.55 -1.40
CA GLN A 583 12.93 -23.78 -0.61
C GLN A 583 11.88 -23.62 0.48
N VAL A 584 11.23 -24.70 0.84
CA VAL A 584 10.30 -24.81 1.95
C VAL A 584 10.76 -25.95 2.88
N ALA A 585 10.72 -25.66 4.18
CA ALA A 585 10.97 -26.67 5.21
C ALA A 585 9.62 -27.02 5.88
N TYR A 586 9.25 -28.28 5.77
CA TYR A 586 8.01 -28.82 6.32
C TYR A 586 8.25 -30.23 6.88
N GLN A 587 7.85 -30.47 8.13
CA GLN A 587 7.97 -31.78 8.82
C GLN A 587 9.38 -32.39 8.71
N GLY A 588 10.40 -31.59 9.01
CA GLY A 588 11.81 -32.05 8.96
C GLY A 588 12.41 -32.20 7.57
N THR A 589 11.65 -31.96 6.52
CA THR A 589 12.10 -32.10 5.12
C THR A 589 12.21 -30.75 4.45
N ILE A 590 13.33 -30.46 3.78
CA ILE A 590 13.54 -29.26 2.96
C ILE A 590 13.40 -29.66 1.49
N THR A 591 12.51 -28.98 0.79
CA THR A 591 12.23 -29.25 -0.63
C THR A 591 12.21 -27.96 -1.45
N PRO A 592 12.66 -28.00 -2.72
CA PRO A 592 12.50 -26.85 -3.61
C PRO A 592 11.04 -26.65 -3.99
N TYR A 593 10.66 -25.38 -4.20
CA TYR A 593 9.40 -25.03 -4.83
C TYR A 593 9.60 -23.98 -5.93
N LYS A 594 8.71 -24.00 -6.90
CA LYS A 594 8.72 -23.10 -8.06
C LYS A 594 7.32 -22.55 -8.28
N VAL A 595 7.24 -21.27 -8.54
CA VAL A 595 5.99 -20.60 -8.92
C VAL A 595 6.23 -19.79 -10.17
N HIS A 596 5.41 -20.00 -11.19
CA HIS A 596 5.37 -19.16 -12.38
C HIS A 596 4.00 -18.51 -12.47
N THR A 597 3.95 -17.21 -12.66
CA THR A 597 2.72 -16.46 -12.87
C THR A 597 2.79 -15.77 -14.22
N GLN A 598 1.78 -15.96 -15.03
CA GLN A 598 1.52 -15.23 -16.26
C GLN A 598 0.29 -14.38 -16.05
N SER A 599 0.30 -13.14 -16.47
CA SER A 599 -0.86 -12.25 -16.33
C SER A 599 -1.05 -11.37 -17.56
N VAL A 600 -2.31 -11.16 -17.89
CA VAL A 600 -2.77 -10.21 -18.91
C VAL A 600 -3.78 -9.28 -18.26
N ARG A 601 -3.60 -8.00 -18.44
CA ARG A 601 -4.59 -6.99 -18.06
C ARG A 601 -4.88 -6.13 -19.27
N LEU A 602 -6.15 -5.99 -19.60
CA LEU A 602 -6.64 -5.11 -20.65
C LEU A 602 -7.67 -4.14 -20.04
N ALA A 603 -7.51 -2.86 -20.28
CA ALA A 603 -8.50 -1.85 -19.97
C ALA A 603 -8.88 -1.09 -21.24
N LEU A 604 -10.18 -0.99 -21.50
CA LEU A 604 -10.77 -0.28 -22.63
C LEU A 604 -11.69 0.80 -22.09
N LYS A 605 -11.50 2.03 -22.53
CA LYS A 605 -12.37 3.17 -22.20
C LYS A 605 -12.80 3.82 -23.48
N ALA A 606 -14.08 4.01 -23.66
CA ALA A 606 -14.62 4.64 -24.87
C ALA A 606 -15.80 5.53 -24.57
N ASN A 607 -15.96 6.55 -25.40
CA ASN A 607 -17.14 7.40 -25.45
C ASN A 607 -17.61 7.50 -26.90
N PRO A 608 -18.30 6.48 -27.41
CA PRO A 608 -18.73 6.43 -28.81
C PRO A 608 -19.60 7.65 -29.21
N ILE A 609 -20.41 8.10 -28.26
CA ILE A 609 -21.16 9.37 -28.32
C ILE A 609 -21.05 10.09 -26.99
N LYS A 610 -21.43 11.36 -26.92
CA LYS A 610 -21.29 12.19 -25.70
C LYS A 610 -22.06 11.63 -24.49
N GLU A 611 -23.14 10.95 -24.77
CA GLU A 611 -24.09 10.41 -23.81
C GLU A 611 -23.72 9.04 -23.30
N ILE A 612 -22.79 8.32 -23.94
CA ILE A 612 -22.44 6.94 -23.57
C ILE A 612 -20.97 6.87 -23.11
N LEU A 613 -20.76 6.31 -21.94
CA LEU A 613 -19.47 5.92 -21.39
C LEU A 613 -19.38 4.40 -21.33
N LEU A 614 -18.32 3.84 -21.88
CA LEU A 614 -17.97 2.42 -21.77
C LEU A 614 -16.62 2.30 -21.08
N ASP A 615 -16.55 1.51 -20.00
CA ASP A 615 -15.30 1.15 -19.32
C ASP A 615 -15.29 -0.36 -19.13
N TYR A 616 -14.31 -1.03 -19.70
CA TYR A 616 -14.15 -2.48 -19.57
C TYR A 616 -12.73 -2.79 -19.12
N ASN A 617 -12.62 -3.51 -18.03
CA ASN A 617 -11.35 -3.96 -17.47
C ASN A 617 -11.37 -5.48 -17.33
N VAL A 618 -10.36 -6.16 -17.83
CA VAL A 618 -10.16 -7.59 -17.62
C VAL A 618 -8.76 -7.86 -17.11
N TYR A 619 -8.68 -8.73 -16.13
CA TYR A 619 -7.45 -9.31 -15.63
C TYR A 619 -7.54 -10.83 -15.75
N TYR A 620 -6.59 -11.43 -16.42
CA TYR A 620 -6.39 -12.88 -16.45
C TYR A 620 -5.03 -13.22 -15.86
N GLY A 621 -5.01 -14.10 -14.87
CA GLY A 621 -3.80 -14.62 -14.23
C GLY A 621 -3.77 -16.13 -14.27
N ARG A 622 -2.61 -16.69 -14.60
CA ARG A 622 -2.37 -18.14 -14.59
C ARG A 622 -1.13 -18.45 -13.76
N ASN A 623 -1.33 -19.23 -12.70
CA ASN A 623 -0.29 -19.64 -11.77
C ASN A 623 0.03 -21.13 -11.96
N TYR A 624 1.32 -21.42 -12.06
CA TYR A 624 1.87 -22.77 -12.06
C TYR A 624 2.69 -22.94 -10.79
N THR A 625 2.26 -23.83 -9.92
CA THR A 625 2.95 -24.12 -8.65
C THR A 625 3.44 -25.56 -8.64
N SER A 626 4.75 -25.74 -8.45
CA SER A 626 5.39 -27.04 -8.25
C SER A 626 6.06 -27.10 -6.90
N ARG A 627 5.68 -28.06 -6.07
CA ARG A 627 6.18 -28.25 -4.69
C ARG A 627 6.24 -29.74 -4.32
N PHE A 628 7.06 -30.09 -3.33
CA PHE A 628 7.20 -31.47 -2.81
C PHE A 628 7.45 -32.54 -3.90
N ALA A 629 8.11 -32.16 -5.02
CA ALA A 629 8.30 -33.01 -6.17
C ALA A 629 6.98 -33.61 -6.75
N SER A 630 5.84 -32.98 -6.47
CA SER A 630 4.53 -33.37 -6.98
C SER A 630 4.26 -32.79 -8.40
N ARG A 631 3.18 -33.24 -9.00
CA ARG A 631 2.70 -32.68 -10.28
C ARG A 631 2.45 -31.19 -10.13
N THR A 632 2.81 -30.40 -11.15
CA THR A 632 2.53 -28.95 -11.21
C THR A 632 1.03 -28.69 -11.13
N GLU A 633 0.64 -27.90 -10.16
CA GLU A 633 -0.73 -27.42 -9.98
C GLU A 633 -0.93 -26.14 -10.77
N ILE A 634 -2.08 -25.99 -11.40
CA ILE A 634 -2.43 -24.86 -12.26
C ILE A 634 -3.69 -24.20 -11.73
N ASP A 635 -3.61 -22.89 -11.49
CA ASP A 635 -4.75 -22.06 -11.12
C ASP A 635 -4.93 -20.93 -12.12
N ASN A 636 -6.16 -20.69 -12.53
CA ASN A 636 -6.52 -19.58 -13.37
C ASN A 636 -7.45 -18.65 -12.60
N LEU A 637 -7.22 -17.37 -12.74
CA LEU A 637 -8.05 -16.29 -12.21
C LEU A 637 -8.44 -15.39 -13.37
N LEU A 638 -9.73 -15.21 -13.58
CA LEU A 638 -10.28 -14.18 -14.47
C LEU A 638 -11.09 -13.20 -13.61
N SER A 639 -10.84 -11.93 -13.75
CA SER A 639 -11.59 -10.85 -13.10
C SER A 639 -11.94 -9.81 -14.15
N GLU A 640 -13.22 -9.57 -14.32
CA GLU A 640 -13.76 -8.65 -15.32
C GLU A 640 -14.67 -7.62 -14.65
N THR A 641 -14.55 -6.37 -15.09
CA THR A 641 -15.46 -5.29 -14.71
C THR A 641 -15.90 -4.57 -15.96
N ALA A 642 -17.19 -4.51 -16.20
CA ALA A 642 -17.79 -3.74 -17.29
C ALA A 642 -18.69 -2.66 -16.70
N GLN A 643 -18.48 -1.42 -17.09
CA GLN A 643 -19.34 -0.29 -16.72
C GLN A 643 -19.90 0.36 -17.99
N ILE A 644 -21.21 0.57 -17.98
CA ILE A 644 -21.93 1.31 -19.01
C ILE A 644 -22.63 2.47 -18.33
N GLY A 645 -22.26 3.70 -18.71
CA GLY A 645 -22.87 4.93 -18.26
C GLY A 645 -23.66 5.58 -19.39
N VAL A 646 -24.93 5.95 -19.15
CA VAL A 646 -25.81 6.61 -20.11
C VAL A 646 -26.32 7.91 -19.54
N ALA A 647 -26.14 9.02 -20.28
CA ALA A 647 -26.69 10.31 -19.94
C ALA A 647 -27.97 10.57 -20.75
N PHE A 648 -29.08 10.80 -20.08
CA PHE A 648 -30.35 11.21 -20.68
C PHE A 648 -30.50 12.74 -20.54
N GLY A 649 -30.17 13.44 -21.60
CA GLY A 649 -30.06 14.89 -21.59
C GLY A 649 -28.91 15.40 -20.72
N LYS A 650 -29.17 16.48 -19.97
CA LYS A 650 -28.12 17.15 -19.15
C LYS A 650 -28.15 16.73 -17.67
N ASN A 651 -29.23 16.10 -17.22
CA ASN A 651 -29.54 16.00 -15.79
C ASN A 651 -29.71 14.58 -15.28
N ILE A 652 -29.95 13.60 -16.14
CA ILE A 652 -30.20 12.21 -15.71
C ILE A 652 -29.05 11.33 -16.21
N PHE A 653 -28.49 10.53 -15.30
CA PHE A 653 -27.40 9.63 -15.56
C PHE A 653 -27.73 8.24 -15.00
N TRP A 654 -27.49 7.23 -15.80
CA TRP A 654 -27.68 5.85 -15.43
C TRP A 654 -26.39 5.07 -15.65
N ASP A 655 -25.88 4.45 -14.58
CA ASP A 655 -24.72 3.61 -14.61
C ASP A 655 -25.09 2.17 -14.28
N ILE A 656 -24.56 1.23 -15.02
CA ILE A 656 -24.63 -0.21 -14.78
C ILE A 656 -23.22 -0.72 -14.65
N ILE A 657 -22.94 -1.47 -13.58
CA ILE A 657 -21.64 -2.08 -13.31
C ILE A 657 -21.83 -3.58 -13.17
N LEU A 658 -21.12 -4.34 -13.99
CA LEU A 658 -21.05 -5.79 -13.95
C LEU A 658 -19.65 -6.19 -13.50
N GLU A 659 -19.54 -7.01 -12.46
CA GLU A 659 -18.29 -7.62 -12.02
C GLU A 659 -18.41 -9.14 -12.10
N HIS A 660 -17.45 -9.76 -12.78
CA HIS A 660 -17.34 -11.20 -12.92
C HIS A 660 -15.97 -11.66 -12.43
N ASN A 661 -15.99 -12.66 -11.53
CA ASN A 661 -14.79 -13.31 -11.04
C ASN A 661 -14.91 -14.82 -11.22
N HIS A 662 -14.01 -15.38 -12.01
CA HIS A 662 -13.90 -16.82 -12.25
C HIS A 662 -12.55 -17.31 -11.72
N VAL A 663 -12.59 -18.31 -10.85
CA VAL A 663 -11.41 -19.02 -10.35
C VAL A 663 -11.53 -20.48 -10.75
N SER A 664 -10.52 -21.02 -11.42
CA SER A 664 -10.46 -22.44 -11.73
C SER A 664 -9.13 -23.05 -11.34
N SER A 665 -9.20 -24.19 -10.70
CA SER A 665 -8.07 -25.04 -10.36
C SER A 665 -8.27 -26.45 -10.92
N SER A 666 -7.30 -27.33 -10.67
CA SER A 666 -7.44 -28.77 -11.05
C SER A 666 -8.58 -29.47 -10.33
N SER A 667 -9.07 -28.95 -9.21
CA SER A 667 -10.07 -29.59 -8.33
C SER A 667 -11.39 -28.82 -8.27
N GLU A 668 -11.41 -27.54 -8.58
CA GLU A 668 -12.58 -26.67 -8.36
C GLU A 668 -12.68 -25.56 -9.39
N LYS A 669 -13.93 -25.15 -9.62
CA LYS A 669 -14.30 -23.97 -10.41
C LYS A 669 -15.32 -23.17 -9.63
N THR A 670 -15.15 -21.86 -9.61
CA THR A 670 -16.03 -20.93 -8.93
C THR A 670 -16.29 -19.72 -9.79
N ASP A 671 -17.56 -19.35 -9.91
CA ASP A 671 -18.02 -18.17 -10.64
C ASP A 671 -18.78 -17.25 -9.67
N VAL A 672 -18.44 -15.98 -9.69
CA VAL A 672 -19.16 -14.93 -8.96
C VAL A 672 -19.48 -13.82 -9.94
N LEU A 673 -20.77 -13.54 -10.11
CA LEU A 673 -21.27 -12.48 -10.97
C LEU A 673 -22.05 -11.50 -10.12
N LEU A 674 -21.66 -10.24 -10.13
CA LEU A 674 -22.28 -9.15 -9.38
C LEU A 674 -22.76 -8.09 -10.35
N LEU A 675 -23.93 -7.54 -10.08
CA LEU A 675 -24.56 -6.49 -10.87
C LEU A 675 -25.02 -5.36 -9.97
N ASP A 676 -24.54 -4.15 -10.26
CA ASP A 676 -24.97 -2.93 -9.62
C ASP A 676 -25.57 -1.97 -10.64
N SER A 677 -26.51 -1.15 -10.17
CA SER A 677 -27.11 -0.10 -10.98
C SER A 677 -27.24 1.18 -10.17
N GLN A 678 -26.97 2.30 -10.78
CA GLN A 678 -27.10 3.61 -10.18
C GLN A 678 -27.86 4.55 -11.12
N LEU A 679 -28.98 5.08 -10.66
CA LEU A 679 -29.70 6.16 -11.35
C LEU A 679 -29.52 7.46 -10.58
N LYS A 680 -29.23 8.54 -11.30
CA LYS A 680 -28.92 9.84 -10.73
C LYS A 680 -29.59 10.96 -11.49
N TRP A 681 -30.19 11.89 -10.76
CA TRP A 681 -30.62 13.17 -11.26
C TRP A 681 -29.75 14.30 -10.67
N SER A 682 -29.27 15.21 -11.51
CA SER A 682 -28.37 16.30 -11.11
C SER A 682 -28.99 17.65 -11.46
N GLY A 683 -29.37 18.41 -10.45
CA GLY A 683 -29.77 19.81 -10.56
C GLY A 683 -28.59 20.75 -10.31
N SER A 684 -28.86 22.07 -10.27
CA SER A 684 -27.80 23.07 -10.06
C SER A 684 -27.22 23.10 -8.65
N ARG A 685 -28.04 22.83 -7.64
CA ARG A 685 -27.63 22.80 -6.22
C ARG A 685 -27.93 21.49 -5.51
N VAL A 686 -28.82 20.69 -6.07
CA VAL A 686 -29.26 19.42 -5.48
C VAL A 686 -29.06 18.31 -6.48
N GLU A 687 -28.54 17.18 -6.01
CA GLU A 687 -28.47 15.93 -6.76
C GLU A 687 -29.22 14.85 -5.96
N VAL A 688 -29.94 13.99 -6.67
CA VAL A 688 -30.61 12.82 -6.07
C VAL A 688 -30.16 11.58 -6.82
N GLY A 689 -29.74 10.55 -6.09
CA GLY A 689 -29.30 9.28 -6.65
C GLY A 689 -29.97 8.10 -5.95
N CYS A 690 -30.17 7.02 -6.70
CA CYS A 690 -30.58 5.73 -6.18
C CYS A 690 -29.55 4.69 -6.64
N GLU A 691 -28.97 3.97 -5.70
CA GLU A 691 -27.97 2.91 -5.95
C GLU A 691 -28.61 1.57 -5.56
N LEU A 692 -28.47 0.61 -6.44
CA LEU A 692 -28.91 -0.78 -6.27
C LEU A 692 -27.66 -1.66 -6.33
N ASN A 693 -27.30 -2.30 -5.24
CA ASN A 693 -26.09 -3.10 -5.12
C ASN A 693 -26.42 -4.60 -5.06
N ASN A 694 -25.57 -5.42 -5.64
CA ASN A 694 -25.69 -6.88 -5.69
C ASN A 694 -27.07 -7.37 -6.16
N LEU A 695 -27.59 -6.82 -7.27
CA LEU A 695 -28.92 -7.12 -7.81
C LEU A 695 -29.16 -8.62 -8.07
N LEU A 696 -28.11 -9.37 -8.41
CA LEU A 696 -28.17 -10.81 -8.63
C LEU A 696 -28.29 -11.61 -7.33
N GLY A 697 -28.00 -10.99 -6.17
CA GLY A 697 -28.16 -11.59 -4.86
C GLY A 697 -27.15 -12.70 -4.55
N MET A 698 -25.92 -12.54 -5.02
CA MET A 698 -24.83 -13.47 -4.69
C MET A 698 -24.55 -13.43 -3.19
N GLN A 699 -24.41 -14.60 -2.55
CA GLN A 699 -24.28 -14.73 -1.10
C GLN A 699 -22.86 -15.08 -0.63
N ALA A 700 -22.05 -15.68 -1.48
CA ALA A 700 -20.70 -16.12 -1.11
C ALA A 700 -19.68 -15.88 -2.24
N TYR A 701 -18.46 -15.64 -1.83
CA TYR A 701 -17.27 -15.58 -2.68
C TYR A 701 -16.31 -16.70 -2.28
N HIS A 702 -15.81 -17.45 -3.25
CA HIS A 702 -14.86 -18.52 -3.04
C HIS A 702 -13.53 -18.18 -3.68
N SER A 703 -12.44 -18.52 -3.00
CA SER A 703 -11.09 -18.36 -3.52
C SER A 703 -10.16 -19.50 -3.11
N ILE A 704 -9.07 -19.68 -3.84
CA ILE A 704 -8.05 -20.69 -3.57
C ILE A 704 -6.73 -19.96 -3.35
N GLN A 705 -6.08 -20.26 -2.23
CA GLN A 705 -4.74 -19.77 -1.92
C GLN A 705 -3.78 -20.96 -1.86
N ARG A 706 -2.67 -20.86 -2.62
CA ARG A 706 -1.59 -21.85 -2.58
C ARG A 706 -0.38 -21.30 -1.86
N LEU A 707 -0.04 -21.93 -0.77
CA LEU A 707 1.20 -21.72 -0.03
C LEU A 707 2.24 -22.75 -0.46
N SER A 708 3.50 -22.54 -0.11
CA SER A 708 4.57 -23.49 -0.40
C SER A 708 4.37 -24.87 0.25
N TYR A 709 3.54 -24.97 1.28
CA TYR A 709 3.27 -26.19 2.05
C TYR A 709 1.77 -26.54 2.18
N ALA A 710 0.86 -25.71 1.69
CA ALA A 710 -0.58 -25.93 1.83
C ALA A 710 -1.39 -25.39 0.63
N THR A 711 -2.58 -25.95 0.44
CA THR A 711 -3.64 -25.36 -0.40
C THR A 711 -4.82 -25.05 0.52
N ILE A 712 -5.32 -23.83 0.46
CA ILE A 712 -6.40 -23.36 1.30
C ILE A 712 -7.52 -22.85 0.41
N GLN A 713 -8.70 -23.40 0.60
CA GLN A 713 -9.94 -22.95 -0.03
C GLN A 713 -10.65 -22.04 0.96
N HIS A 714 -11.02 -20.85 0.53
CA HIS A 714 -11.72 -19.88 1.35
C HIS A 714 -13.12 -19.64 0.82
N SER A 715 -14.08 -19.53 1.73
CA SER A 715 -15.42 -19.04 1.46
C SER A 715 -15.69 -17.81 2.32
N TYR A 716 -16.21 -16.76 1.72
CA TYR A 716 -16.49 -15.50 2.38
C TYR A 716 -17.94 -15.09 2.12
N ARG A 717 -18.67 -14.67 3.15
CA ARG A 717 -20.05 -14.18 3.04
C ARG A 717 -20.06 -12.82 2.34
N LEU A 718 -20.90 -12.66 1.32
CA LEU A 718 -21.14 -11.40 0.64
C LEU A 718 -22.34 -10.66 1.27
N ARG A 719 -22.37 -9.35 1.10
CA ARG A 719 -23.52 -8.51 1.49
C ARG A 719 -24.71 -8.82 0.61
N PRO A 720 -25.93 -8.82 1.16
CA PRO A 720 -27.14 -9.07 0.38
C PRO A 720 -27.43 -7.91 -0.60
N ARG A 721 -28.53 -8.03 -1.33
CA ARG A 721 -29.06 -6.93 -2.13
C ARG A 721 -29.31 -5.72 -1.27
N ALA A 722 -28.92 -4.53 -1.75
CA ALA A 722 -29.12 -3.29 -1.03
C ALA A 722 -29.61 -2.18 -1.97
N VAL A 723 -30.45 -1.31 -1.43
CA VAL A 723 -30.90 -0.08 -2.06
C VAL A 723 -30.47 1.11 -1.21
N LEU A 724 -29.88 2.13 -1.83
CA LEU A 724 -29.41 3.33 -1.16
C LEU A 724 -29.84 4.57 -1.94
N VAL A 725 -30.59 5.45 -1.29
CA VAL A 725 -30.98 6.76 -1.84
C VAL A 725 -30.07 7.82 -1.28
N LYS A 726 -29.49 8.66 -2.15
CA LYS A 726 -28.57 9.73 -1.80
C LYS A 726 -29.10 11.08 -2.25
N VAL A 727 -29.01 12.07 -1.38
CA VAL A 727 -29.29 13.46 -1.70
C VAL A 727 -28.03 14.29 -1.40
N SER A 728 -27.53 15.00 -2.40
CA SER A 728 -26.34 15.86 -2.27
C SER A 728 -26.72 17.31 -2.44
N PHE A 729 -26.27 18.15 -1.53
CA PHE A 729 -26.47 19.60 -1.54
C PHE A 729 -25.14 20.32 -1.79
N LYS A 730 -25.13 21.27 -2.71
CA LYS A 730 -23.99 22.20 -2.94
C LYS A 730 -24.37 23.59 -2.43
N LEU A 731 -23.70 24.05 -1.38
CA LEU A 731 -23.91 25.32 -0.69
C LEU A 731 -22.88 26.38 -1.08
#